data_923783ccb3cea33d3c91116e0a288148
#
_entry.id   923783ccb3cea33d3c91116e0a288148
#
_cell.length_a   1.000
_cell.length_b   1.000
_cell.length_c   1.000
_cell.angle_alpha   90.00
_cell.angle_beta   90.00
_cell.angle_gamma   90.00
#
_symmetry.space_group_name_H-M   'P 1'
#
loop_
_entity.id
_entity.type
_entity.pdbx_description
1 polymer ?
#
loop_
_entity_poly.entity_id
_entity_poly.type
_entity_poly.pdbx_seq_one_letter_code
_entity_poly.pdbx_strand_id
1 'polypeptide(L)'
;MYISPLPPTADSDVDKLRDDIANKLLFTIGKDPAIATKREWLNATLYAVRDRMVERWHRSNRAQFSQDARQVYYLSMEFLIGRTLSNALLSLGIYDEVRSALEAMGLELEELIDEENDPGLGNGGLGRLAACFLDSLATLGLPGCGYGIRYNYGMFKQNIVNGVQKESLDYWLEYGNPWEFKRHNTHYKVRFGGRVQQEGNKSRWLETEDILAVAHDQIIPGYATDTTNTLRLWNVQVNNEVNAGKLNQPADFATEVENKYHFDRISRVLYPDDSTDAGRELRLRQAYFLASATIQDILSRHYQLHRTYDNLADKIAIHLNDTHPVLAIPELMRLLIDHHQFSWDNAFDVTCQIFSYTNHTLMSEALETWPVEMLSRILPRHLQIIFEINDRFLKTLQERYRNDGDLLKRVSLIEESNGRVVRMAWLAVVVSHKVNGVSALHSKLMTESLFADFARIFPLRFINVTNGVTARRWLALANPPLAKVLDDNIGDSWRAKLMQLGELKQFIDYPSVNEAVHRAKRKNKQRLAQHIATHYGVVVNPDALFDVQVKRIHEYKRQLMNVLHVITRYNRIKAAPDANWVPRVNIFAGKAASSYHMAKQIIRLINDVAQLVNNDPQIGGKLKVVFIPDYSVSLAQLIIPAADLSEQISLAGTEASGTSNMKFGMNGALTIGTLDGANIEMREYVGEDNIFIFGNTANQVETLRRDGYDPRHIFEKDEELHQVLTQIGTGVFSPQEPGRYRGVLDSLINFGDYYQVLADYRSYVDCQDAVDELYRNPREWTTKTLHNIANMGYFSTDRTVQEYADHIWRIAKIRV
;
A
#
# COMPACT_ATOMS: atom_id res chain seq x y z
N MET A 1 -22.61 -11.17 33.36
CA MET A 1 -23.70 -12.10 32.97
C MET A 1 -23.26 -12.78 31.65
N TYR A 2 -22.75 -13.99 31.74
CA TYR A 2 -22.36 -14.74 30.52
C TYR A 2 -23.61 -15.33 29.90
N ILE A 3 -24.02 -14.80 28.76
CA ILE A 3 -25.04 -15.44 27.93
C ILE A 3 -24.38 -16.67 27.31
N SER A 4 -25.03 -17.82 27.42
CA SER A 4 -24.58 -19.08 26.82
C SER A 4 -24.27 -18.91 25.34
N PRO A 5 -23.19 -19.48 24.80
CA PRO A 5 -22.89 -19.35 23.37
C PRO A 5 -24.04 -19.92 22.53
N LEU A 6 -24.40 -19.19 21.49
CA LEU A 6 -25.28 -19.74 20.44
C LEU A 6 -24.63 -21.03 19.91
N PRO A 7 -25.42 -22.06 19.58
CA PRO A 7 -24.87 -23.29 19.03
C PRO A 7 -24.15 -22.98 17.70
N PRO A 8 -23.08 -23.72 17.39
CA PRO A 8 -22.36 -23.53 16.14
C PRO A 8 -23.32 -23.76 14.97
N THR A 9 -23.46 -22.74 14.12
CA THR A 9 -24.18 -22.88 12.86
C THR A 9 -23.33 -23.72 11.92
N ALA A 10 -23.90 -24.75 11.28
CA ALA A 10 -23.23 -25.53 10.26
C ALA A 10 -22.91 -24.59 9.07
N ASP A 11 -21.63 -24.31 8.84
CA ASP A 11 -21.15 -23.27 7.93
C ASP A 11 -21.34 -23.59 6.42
N SER A 12 -21.73 -24.80 6.04
CA SER A 12 -21.69 -25.32 4.67
C SER A 12 -23.02 -25.81 4.11
N ASP A 13 -24.14 -25.43 4.69
CA ASP A 13 -25.47 -25.80 4.15
C ASP A 13 -25.94 -24.73 3.15
N VAL A 14 -25.99 -25.09 1.86
CA VAL A 14 -26.42 -24.23 0.75
C VAL A 14 -27.84 -23.69 0.96
N ASP A 15 -28.78 -24.55 1.42
CA ASP A 15 -30.17 -24.13 1.68
C ASP A 15 -30.22 -23.10 2.81
N LYS A 16 -29.46 -23.30 3.85
CA LYS A 16 -29.38 -22.35 4.97
C LYS A 16 -28.77 -21.01 4.54
N LEU A 17 -27.72 -21.04 3.72
CA LEU A 17 -27.12 -19.82 3.14
C LEU A 17 -28.12 -19.06 2.28
N ARG A 18 -28.85 -19.78 1.41
CA ARG A 18 -29.89 -19.19 0.59
C ARG A 18 -30.99 -18.50 1.45
N ASP A 19 -31.47 -19.19 2.47
CA ASP A 19 -32.49 -18.66 3.37
C ASP A 19 -31.96 -17.48 4.21
N ASP A 20 -30.70 -17.53 4.67
CA ASP A 20 -30.07 -16.41 5.37
C ASP A 20 -29.95 -15.18 4.46
N ILE A 21 -29.51 -15.33 3.22
CA ILE A 21 -29.41 -14.23 2.25
C ILE A 21 -30.80 -13.63 1.97
N ALA A 22 -31.80 -14.49 1.73
CA ALA A 22 -33.18 -14.05 1.51
C ALA A 22 -33.73 -13.30 2.73
N ASN A 23 -33.51 -13.82 3.95
CA ASN A 23 -33.92 -13.17 5.20
C ASN A 23 -33.24 -11.81 5.40
N LYS A 24 -31.94 -11.68 5.05
CA LYS A 24 -31.26 -10.39 5.10
C LYS A 24 -31.85 -9.38 4.11
N LEU A 25 -32.22 -9.83 2.91
CA LEU A 25 -32.89 -8.96 1.96
C LEU A 25 -34.25 -8.47 2.49
N LEU A 26 -35.08 -9.40 2.98
CA LEU A 26 -36.44 -9.11 3.48
C LEU A 26 -36.41 -8.25 4.76
N PHE A 27 -35.65 -8.64 5.77
CA PHE A 27 -35.78 -8.09 7.13
C PHE A 27 -34.69 -7.08 7.51
N THR A 28 -33.51 -7.13 6.88
CA THR A 28 -32.43 -6.17 7.18
C THR A 28 -32.43 -5.02 6.17
N ILE A 29 -32.61 -5.31 4.89
CA ILE A 29 -32.67 -4.31 3.81
C ILE A 29 -34.09 -3.81 3.60
N GLY A 30 -35.10 -4.63 3.92
CA GLY A 30 -36.54 -4.29 3.78
C GLY A 30 -36.99 -4.28 2.33
N LYS A 31 -36.49 -5.23 1.52
CA LYS A 31 -36.79 -5.29 0.08
C LYS A 31 -37.44 -6.60 -0.33
N ASP A 32 -38.45 -6.51 -1.22
CA ASP A 32 -39.09 -7.67 -1.85
C ASP A 32 -38.12 -8.28 -2.89
N PRO A 33 -37.87 -9.60 -2.84
CA PRO A 33 -36.99 -10.30 -3.79
C PRO A 33 -37.36 -10.09 -5.26
N ALA A 34 -38.67 -9.95 -5.57
CA ALA A 34 -39.15 -9.80 -6.94
C ALA A 34 -38.72 -8.48 -7.61
N ILE A 35 -38.39 -7.47 -6.82
CA ILE A 35 -38.02 -6.13 -7.31
C ILE A 35 -36.64 -5.66 -6.82
N ALA A 36 -35.88 -6.53 -6.17
CA ALA A 36 -34.58 -6.20 -5.63
C ALA A 36 -33.54 -6.02 -6.74
N THR A 37 -32.71 -4.99 -6.61
CA THR A 37 -31.58 -4.72 -7.50
C THR A 37 -30.39 -5.63 -7.17
N LYS A 38 -29.43 -5.76 -8.10
CA LYS A 38 -28.17 -6.49 -7.85
C LYS A 38 -27.43 -5.95 -6.61
N ARG A 39 -27.43 -4.64 -6.42
CA ARG A 39 -26.83 -3.98 -5.25
C ARG A 39 -27.51 -4.38 -3.92
N GLU A 40 -28.83 -4.50 -3.90
CA GLU A 40 -29.56 -4.93 -2.71
C GLU A 40 -29.29 -6.41 -2.39
N TRP A 41 -29.22 -7.26 -3.42
CA TRP A 41 -28.80 -8.65 -3.29
C TRP A 41 -27.34 -8.79 -2.81
N LEU A 42 -26.42 -7.97 -3.36
CA LEU A 42 -25.05 -7.89 -2.83
C LEU A 42 -25.08 -7.58 -1.33
N ASN A 43 -25.76 -6.51 -0.91
CA ASN A 43 -25.78 -6.13 0.51
C ASN A 43 -26.37 -7.23 1.40
N ALA A 44 -27.40 -7.95 0.95
CA ALA A 44 -27.96 -9.09 1.66
C ALA A 44 -26.92 -10.22 1.82
N THR A 45 -26.18 -10.52 0.76
CA THR A 45 -25.11 -11.51 0.76
C THR A 45 -23.98 -11.08 1.71
N LEU A 46 -23.58 -9.80 1.68
CA LEU A 46 -22.56 -9.27 2.59
C LEU A 46 -22.95 -9.44 4.06
N TYR A 47 -24.20 -9.13 4.42
CA TYR A 47 -24.69 -9.30 5.79
C TYR A 47 -24.73 -10.77 6.21
N ALA A 48 -25.16 -11.67 5.34
CA ALA A 48 -25.21 -13.11 5.65
C ALA A 48 -23.79 -13.70 5.86
N VAL A 49 -22.83 -13.32 5.04
CA VAL A 49 -21.43 -13.73 5.16
C VAL A 49 -20.79 -13.10 6.42
N ARG A 50 -21.06 -11.82 6.67
CA ARG A 50 -20.55 -11.11 7.86
C ARG A 50 -21.00 -11.78 9.17
N ASP A 51 -22.22 -12.26 9.25
CA ASP A 51 -22.72 -12.92 10.46
C ASP A 51 -21.89 -14.16 10.84
N ARG A 52 -21.43 -14.92 9.84
CA ARG A 52 -20.52 -16.05 10.07
C ARG A 52 -19.13 -15.61 10.56
N MET A 53 -18.67 -14.46 10.05
CA MET A 53 -17.40 -13.86 10.55
C MET A 53 -17.53 -13.39 12.00
N VAL A 54 -18.69 -12.85 12.40
CA VAL A 54 -18.93 -12.32 13.76
C VAL A 54 -18.79 -13.42 14.81
N GLU A 55 -19.29 -14.63 14.54
CA GLU A 55 -19.14 -15.74 15.47
C GLU A 55 -17.66 -16.09 15.72
N ARG A 56 -16.87 -16.24 14.65
CA ARG A 56 -15.41 -16.46 14.76
C ARG A 56 -14.71 -15.31 15.48
N TRP A 57 -15.15 -14.09 15.23
CA TRP A 57 -14.60 -12.88 15.87
C TRP A 57 -14.81 -12.88 17.38
N HIS A 58 -16.00 -13.24 17.84
CA HIS A 58 -16.24 -13.37 19.28
C HIS A 58 -15.43 -14.48 19.94
N ARG A 59 -15.27 -15.62 19.26
CA ARG A 59 -14.41 -16.71 19.74
C ARG A 59 -12.94 -16.26 19.84
N SER A 60 -12.42 -15.63 18.81
CA SER A 60 -11.05 -15.10 18.77
C SER A 60 -10.78 -14.07 19.87
N ASN A 61 -11.71 -13.12 20.07
CA ASN A 61 -11.58 -12.11 21.12
C ASN A 61 -11.58 -12.75 22.53
N ARG A 62 -12.44 -13.75 22.78
CA ARG A 62 -12.45 -14.48 24.04
C ARG A 62 -11.16 -15.26 24.24
N ALA A 63 -10.64 -15.89 23.20
CA ALA A 63 -9.38 -16.64 23.26
C ALA A 63 -8.19 -15.72 23.57
N GLN A 64 -8.10 -14.55 22.91
CA GLN A 64 -7.08 -13.53 23.20
C GLN A 64 -7.14 -13.09 24.69
N PHE A 65 -8.35 -12.84 25.18
CA PHE A 65 -8.58 -12.43 26.55
C PHE A 65 -8.21 -13.53 27.56
N SER A 66 -8.72 -14.75 27.35
CA SER A 66 -8.51 -15.87 28.30
C SER A 66 -7.07 -16.35 28.38
N GLN A 67 -6.33 -16.23 27.28
CA GLN A 67 -4.90 -16.60 27.21
C GLN A 67 -3.98 -15.45 27.62
N ASP A 68 -4.51 -14.30 27.98
CA ASP A 68 -3.75 -13.10 28.34
C ASP A 68 -2.63 -12.78 27.34
N ALA A 69 -2.97 -12.91 26.06
CA ALA A 69 -2.00 -12.89 24.97
C ALA A 69 -1.41 -11.48 24.75
N ARG A 70 -0.07 -11.40 24.53
CA ARG A 70 0.57 -10.21 24.00
C ARG A 70 0.04 -9.92 22.60
N GLN A 71 -0.37 -8.68 22.34
CA GLN A 71 -0.97 -8.26 21.07
C GLN A 71 -0.11 -7.26 20.32
N VAL A 72 -0.13 -7.34 18.98
CA VAL A 72 0.41 -6.29 18.12
C VAL A 72 -0.70 -5.33 17.69
N TYR A 73 -0.38 -4.05 17.76
CA TYR A 73 -1.18 -2.94 17.26
C TYR A 73 -0.43 -2.30 16.09
N TYR A 74 -0.96 -2.50 14.87
CA TYR A 74 -0.33 -2.07 13.64
C TYR A 74 -0.94 -0.75 13.18
N LEU A 75 -0.19 0.35 13.31
CA LEU A 75 -0.65 1.71 13.01
C LEU A 75 -0.25 2.09 11.59
N SER A 76 -1.21 2.41 10.76
CA SER A 76 -0.98 2.85 9.38
C SER A 76 -1.98 3.92 8.94
N MET A 77 -1.50 4.91 8.19
CA MET A 77 -2.37 5.90 7.54
C MET A 77 -3.19 5.29 6.39
N GLU A 78 -2.77 4.14 5.88
CA GLU A 78 -3.37 3.46 4.74
C GLU A 78 -3.67 1.99 5.04
N PHE A 79 -4.85 1.54 4.62
CA PHE A 79 -5.21 0.12 4.52
C PHE A 79 -5.93 -0.13 3.21
N LEU A 80 -5.20 -0.51 2.16
CA LEU A 80 -5.75 -0.77 0.83
C LEU A 80 -6.31 -2.19 0.76
N ILE A 81 -7.46 -2.41 1.39
CA ILE A 81 -8.07 -3.73 1.57
C ILE A 81 -8.69 -4.30 0.29
N GLY A 82 -9.20 -3.44 -0.61
CA GLY A 82 -9.94 -3.87 -1.80
C GLY A 82 -11.30 -4.46 -1.45
N ARG A 83 -11.98 -5.05 -2.44
CA ARG A 83 -13.24 -5.78 -2.24
C ARG A 83 -13.07 -6.88 -1.21
N THR A 84 -14.02 -7.04 -0.30
CA THR A 84 -13.89 -7.93 0.85
C THR A 84 -14.64 -9.25 0.64
N LEU A 85 -15.75 -9.29 -0.14
CA LEU A 85 -16.60 -10.46 -0.27
C LEU A 85 -15.82 -11.71 -0.71
N SER A 86 -15.17 -11.66 -1.86
CA SER A 86 -14.42 -12.82 -2.38
C SER A 86 -13.34 -13.32 -1.42
N ASN A 87 -12.65 -12.39 -0.74
CA ASN A 87 -11.65 -12.75 0.27
C ASN A 87 -12.27 -13.39 1.51
N ALA A 88 -13.41 -12.90 1.97
CA ALA A 88 -14.16 -13.48 3.08
C ALA A 88 -14.66 -14.89 2.74
N LEU A 89 -15.23 -15.09 1.55
CA LEU A 89 -15.70 -16.39 1.09
C LEU A 89 -14.59 -17.43 1.03
N LEU A 90 -13.42 -17.04 0.48
CA LEU A 90 -12.25 -17.91 0.42
C LEU A 90 -11.74 -18.25 1.83
N SER A 91 -11.63 -17.25 2.71
CA SER A 91 -11.10 -17.44 4.08
C SER A 91 -12.03 -18.28 4.95
N LEU A 92 -13.33 -18.17 4.75
CA LEU A 92 -14.34 -18.97 5.44
C LEU A 92 -14.48 -20.38 4.86
N GLY A 93 -14.02 -20.62 3.62
CA GLY A 93 -14.17 -21.89 2.91
C GLY A 93 -15.59 -22.16 2.42
N ILE A 94 -16.36 -21.09 2.09
CA ILE A 94 -17.77 -21.17 1.67
C ILE A 94 -18.03 -20.55 0.30
N TYR A 95 -17.01 -20.47 -0.54
CA TYR A 95 -17.09 -19.79 -1.84
C TYR A 95 -18.09 -20.50 -2.78
N ASP A 96 -17.98 -21.81 -2.89
CA ASP A 96 -18.81 -22.61 -3.79
C ASP A 96 -20.23 -22.77 -3.25
N GLU A 97 -20.41 -22.85 -1.92
CA GLU A 97 -21.72 -22.90 -1.28
C GLU A 97 -22.50 -21.60 -1.49
N VAL A 98 -21.89 -20.44 -1.35
CA VAL A 98 -22.54 -19.15 -1.62
C VAL A 98 -22.85 -19.00 -3.11
N ARG A 99 -21.93 -19.43 -4.00
CA ARG A 99 -22.23 -19.46 -5.44
C ARG A 99 -23.47 -20.29 -5.73
N SER A 100 -23.53 -21.52 -5.24
CA SER A 100 -24.67 -22.41 -5.45
C SER A 100 -25.97 -21.87 -4.85
N ALA A 101 -25.91 -21.22 -3.68
CA ALA A 101 -27.06 -20.60 -3.06
C ALA A 101 -27.62 -19.43 -3.91
N LEU A 102 -26.73 -18.61 -4.49
CA LEU A 102 -27.11 -17.51 -5.38
C LEU A 102 -27.65 -18.01 -6.72
N GLU A 103 -27.01 -19.03 -7.33
CA GLU A 103 -27.47 -19.66 -8.57
C GLU A 103 -28.87 -20.24 -8.41
N ALA A 104 -29.18 -20.84 -7.25
CA ALA A 104 -30.53 -21.34 -6.94
C ALA A 104 -31.58 -20.21 -6.86
N MET A 105 -31.16 -18.96 -6.69
CA MET A 105 -32.04 -17.77 -6.73
C MET A 105 -31.96 -17.04 -8.07
N GLY A 106 -31.24 -17.58 -9.07
CA GLY A 106 -31.07 -16.96 -10.39
C GLY A 106 -30.08 -15.79 -10.42
N LEU A 107 -29.12 -15.78 -9.51
CA LEU A 107 -28.10 -14.73 -9.39
C LEU A 107 -26.70 -15.29 -9.63
N GLU A 108 -25.83 -14.51 -10.27
CA GLU A 108 -24.45 -14.83 -10.51
C GLU A 108 -23.54 -14.16 -9.45
N LEU A 109 -22.76 -14.96 -8.71
CA LEU A 109 -21.87 -14.45 -7.65
C LEU A 109 -20.86 -13.45 -8.19
N GLU A 110 -20.29 -13.72 -9.35
CA GLU A 110 -19.27 -12.88 -10.00
C GLU A 110 -19.82 -11.49 -10.35
N GLU A 111 -21.07 -11.42 -10.81
CA GLU A 111 -21.75 -10.15 -11.07
C GLU A 111 -21.99 -9.35 -9.78
N LEU A 112 -22.33 -10.01 -8.68
CA LEU A 112 -22.48 -9.36 -7.38
C LEU A 112 -21.12 -8.87 -6.84
N ILE A 113 -20.04 -9.65 -6.99
CA ILE A 113 -18.70 -9.21 -6.60
C ILE A 113 -18.30 -7.95 -7.38
N ASP A 114 -18.67 -7.83 -8.65
CA ASP A 114 -18.34 -6.65 -9.45
C ASP A 114 -19.10 -5.39 -9.04
N GLU A 115 -20.25 -5.56 -8.38
CA GLU A 115 -20.99 -4.45 -7.75
C GLU A 115 -20.30 -3.93 -6.45
N GLU A 116 -19.42 -4.71 -5.79
CA GLU A 116 -18.78 -4.27 -4.56
C GLU A 116 -17.74 -3.17 -4.85
N ASN A 117 -17.84 -2.06 -4.13
CA ASN A 117 -16.89 -0.96 -4.27
C ASN A 117 -15.52 -1.32 -3.66
N ASP A 118 -14.44 -0.86 -4.29
CA ASP A 118 -13.11 -0.85 -3.67
C ASP A 118 -13.03 0.32 -2.67
N PRO A 119 -12.83 0.09 -1.36
CA PRO A 119 -12.61 1.19 -0.43
C PRO A 119 -11.31 1.92 -0.72
N GLY A 120 -11.38 3.23 -0.98
CA GLY A 120 -10.23 4.08 -1.28
C GLY A 120 -9.35 4.42 -0.06
N LEU A 121 -9.15 3.48 0.86
CA LEU A 121 -8.46 3.68 2.14
C LEU A 121 -6.93 3.53 2.04
N GLY A 122 -6.39 3.54 0.84
CA GLY A 122 -4.96 3.46 0.57
C GLY A 122 -4.62 3.91 -0.85
N ASN A 123 -3.33 4.17 -1.09
CA ASN A 123 -2.84 4.66 -2.38
C ASN A 123 -2.02 3.60 -3.14
N GLY A 124 -1.14 2.88 -2.45
CA GLY A 124 -0.17 2.01 -3.13
C GLY A 124 0.39 0.89 -2.26
N GLY A 125 1.70 0.64 -2.41
CA GLY A 125 2.40 -0.47 -1.78
C GLY A 125 2.30 -0.51 -0.26
N LEU A 126 2.44 0.64 0.41
CA LEU A 126 2.37 0.76 1.86
C LEU A 126 0.99 0.32 2.41
N GLY A 127 -0.10 0.85 1.85
CA GLY A 127 -1.46 0.50 2.26
C GLY A 127 -1.83 -0.95 1.91
N ARG A 128 -1.34 -1.46 0.76
CA ARG A 128 -1.59 -2.86 0.41
C ARG A 128 -0.78 -3.83 1.27
N LEU A 129 0.45 -3.48 1.65
CA LEU A 129 1.24 -4.26 2.60
C LEU A 129 0.52 -4.38 3.95
N ALA A 130 0.02 -3.27 4.49
CA ALA A 130 -0.76 -3.26 5.72
C ALA A 130 -1.98 -4.21 5.65
N ALA A 131 -2.70 -4.20 4.52
CA ALA A 131 -3.82 -5.12 4.30
C ALA A 131 -3.39 -6.59 4.20
N CYS A 132 -2.26 -6.89 3.54
CA CYS A 132 -1.68 -8.24 3.51
C CYS A 132 -1.22 -8.71 4.90
N PHE A 133 -0.69 -7.80 5.72
CA PHE A 133 -0.28 -8.12 7.10
C PHE A 133 -1.47 -8.54 7.96
N LEU A 134 -2.60 -7.85 7.85
CA LEU A 134 -3.80 -8.23 8.60
C LEU A 134 -4.33 -9.62 8.21
N ASP A 135 -4.35 -9.92 6.90
CA ASP A 135 -4.72 -11.24 6.37
C ASP A 135 -3.78 -12.33 6.92
N SER A 136 -2.47 -12.09 6.89
CA SER A 136 -1.47 -13.05 7.38
C SER A 136 -1.47 -13.19 8.89
N LEU A 137 -1.64 -12.12 9.67
CA LEU A 137 -1.79 -12.18 11.13
C LEU A 137 -2.96 -13.09 11.51
N ALA A 138 -4.12 -12.91 10.88
CA ALA A 138 -5.29 -13.74 11.15
C ALA A 138 -5.07 -15.19 10.72
N THR A 139 -4.50 -15.41 9.51
CA THR A 139 -4.23 -16.76 8.99
C THR A 139 -3.23 -17.54 9.83
N LEU A 140 -2.22 -16.87 10.38
CA LEU A 140 -1.21 -17.48 11.25
C LEU A 140 -1.70 -17.70 12.70
N GLY A 141 -2.88 -17.22 13.04
CA GLY A 141 -3.40 -17.29 14.41
C GLY A 141 -2.71 -16.33 15.39
N LEU A 142 -2.15 -15.25 14.89
CA LEU A 142 -1.43 -14.25 15.68
C LEU A 142 -2.40 -13.13 16.12
N PRO A 143 -2.40 -12.75 17.41
CA PRO A 143 -3.29 -11.69 17.92
C PRO A 143 -2.83 -10.32 17.48
N GLY A 144 -3.67 -9.63 16.72
CA GLY A 144 -3.35 -8.30 16.18
C GLY A 144 -4.56 -7.42 15.94
N CYS A 145 -4.32 -6.11 15.92
CA CYS A 145 -5.32 -5.11 15.56
C CYS A 145 -4.68 -4.05 14.67
N GLY A 146 -5.25 -3.82 13.49
CA GLY A 146 -4.89 -2.69 12.64
C GLY A 146 -5.60 -1.42 13.09
N TYR A 147 -4.91 -0.28 13.06
CA TYR A 147 -5.48 1.03 13.34
C TYR A 147 -5.20 2.01 12.21
N GLY A 148 -6.24 2.66 11.72
CA GLY A 148 -6.18 3.64 10.64
C GLY A 148 -7.26 4.70 10.74
N ILE A 149 -7.40 5.48 9.67
CA ILE A 149 -8.47 6.48 9.53
C ILE A 149 -9.51 5.97 8.54
N ARG A 150 -10.78 6.09 8.89
CA ARG A 150 -11.92 5.86 8.01
C ARG A 150 -12.17 7.12 7.20
N TYR A 151 -11.52 7.22 6.06
CA TYR A 151 -11.71 8.36 5.17
C TYR A 151 -13.11 8.29 4.52
N ASN A 152 -13.81 9.42 4.51
CA ASN A 152 -15.15 9.50 3.92
C ASN A 152 -15.12 9.32 2.40
N TYR A 153 -14.07 9.82 1.73
CA TYR A 153 -13.86 9.75 0.29
C TYR A 153 -12.57 9.02 -0.10
N GLY A 154 -11.71 8.69 0.88
CA GLY A 154 -10.47 7.97 0.64
C GLY A 154 -9.48 8.68 -0.27
N MET A 155 -8.80 7.91 -1.11
CA MET A 155 -7.97 8.43 -2.20
C MET A 155 -8.89 8.85 -3.35
N PHE A 156 -8.56 9.94 -4.03
CA PHE A 156 -9.35 10.45 -5.15
C PHE A 156 -9.57 9.40 -6.26
N LYS A 157 -10.67 9.52 -6.98
CA LYS A 157 -10.92 8.81 -8.22
C LYS A 157 -10.22 9.51 -9.38
N GLN A 158 -9.47 8.74 -10.18
CA GLN A 158 -8.71 9.27 -11.32
C GLN A 158 -9.54 9.16 -12.60
N ASN A 159 -9.74 10.29 -13.27
CA ASN A 159 -10.31 10.37 -14.61
C ASN A 159 -9.26 10.90 -15.58
N ILE A 160 -9.26 10.40 -16.82
CA ILE A 160 -8.41 10.94 -17.91
C ILE A 160 -9.30 11.75 -18.86
N VAL A 161 -9.06 13.06 -18.92
CA VAL A 161 -9.80 13.97 -19.78
C VAL A 161 -8.81 14.67 -20.71
N ASN A 162 -8.94 14.46 -22.01
CA ASN A 162 -7.99 14.95 -23.02
C ASN A 162 -6.52 14.59 -22.69
N GLY A 163 -6.29 13.35 -22.26
CA GLY A 163 -4.97 12.83 -21.90
C GLY A 163 -4.47 13.27 -20.51
N VAL A 164 -5.20 14.12 -19.79
CA VAL A 164 -4.78 14.70 -18.51
C VAL A 164 -5.50 14.04 -17.34
N GLN A 165 -4.77 13.72 -16.27
CA GLN A 165 -5.37 13.29 -15.01
C GLN A 165 -6.22 14.41 -14.40
N LYS A 166 -7.47 14.08 -14.09
CA LYS A 166 -8.40 14.88 -13.30
C LYS A 166 -8.85 14.06 -12.09
N GLU A 167 -8.85 14.67 -10.93
CA GLU A 167 -9.25 14.07 -9.67
C GLU A 167 -10.70 14.42 -9.34
N SER A 168 -11.44 13.42 -8.82
CA SER A 168 -12.76 13.60 -8.23
C SER A 168 -12.86 12.83 -6.91
N LEU A 169 -13.84 13.17 -6.08
CA LEU A 169 -14.08 12.42 -4.84
C LEU A 169 -14.53 10.99 -5.18
N ASP A 170 -14.06 10.04 -4.38
CA ASP A 170 -14.50 8.65 -4.44
C ASP A 170 -15.61 8.41 -3.41
N TYR A 171 -16.85 8.28 -3.89
CA TYR A 171 -18.04 8.07 -3.06
C TYR A 171 -18.21 6.59 -2.66
N TRP A 172 -17.13 5.94 -2.21
CA TRP A 172 -17.13 4.50 -1.89
C TRP A 172 -18.16 4.10 -0.82
N LEU A 173 -18.67 5.05 -0.04
CA LEU A 173 -19.69 4.88 1.01
C LEU A 173 -21.11 5.22 0.55
N GLU A 174 -21.33 5.52 -0.72
CA GLU A 174 -22.65 5.95 -1.23
C GLU A 174 -23.77 4.96 -0.88
N TYR A 175 -23.45 3.67 -0.91
CA TYR A 175 -24.41 2.59 -0.58
C TYR A 175 -24.21 2.00 0.81
N GLY A 176 -23.50 2.73 1.70
CA GLY A 176 -23.09 2.24 3.01
C GLY A 176 -21.92 1.24 2.97
N ASN A 177 -21.59 0.70 4.11
CA ASN A 177 -20.55 -0.33 4.23
C ASN A 177 -21.04 -1.46 5.16
N PRO A 178 -21.62 -2.54 4.63
CA PRO A 178 -22.10 -3.66 5.44
C PRO A 178 -21.01 -4.36 6.27
N TRP A 179 -19.73 -4.23 5.90
CA TRP A 179 -18.62 -4.87 6.59
C TRP A 179 -18.23 -4.22 7.92
N GLU A 180 -18.64 -2.97 8.18
CA GLU A 180 -18.21 -2.25 9.37
C GLU A 180 -19.25 -2.28 10.50
N PHE A 181 -18.74 -2.18 11.73
CA PHE A 181 -19.51 -1.98 12.95
C PHE A 181 -19.11 -0.65 13.58
N LYS A 182 -19.97 0.35 13.51
CA LYS A 182 -19.77 1.60 14.23
C LYS A 182 -19.91 1.35 15.73
N ARG A 183 -18.89 1.74 16.51
CA ARG A 183 -18.83 1.56 17.95
C ARG A 183 -19.15 2.85 18.68
N HIS A 184 -20.43 3.12 18.90
CA HIS A 184 -20.87 4.37 19.55
C HIS A 184 -20.26 4.57 20.94
N ASN A 185 -19.99 3.48 21.67
CA ASN A 185 -19.41 3.52 23.01
C ASN A 185 -17.87 3.56 23.01
N THR A 186 -17.22 3.49 21.87
CA THR A 186 -15.76 3.57 21.72
C THR A 186 -15.43 4.86 20.98
N HIS A 187 -15.28 5.91 21.77
CA HIS A 187 -14.91 7.22 21.26
C HIS A 187 -13.90 7.87 22.20
N TYR A 188 -12.99 8.64 21.62
CA TYR A 188 -11.93 9.32 22.35
C TYR A 188 -11.84 10.78 21.93
N LYS A 189 -11.55 11.64 22.93
CA LYS A 189 -11.34 13.06 22.71
C LYS A 189 -9.90 13.28 22.22
N VAL A 190 -9.76 13.86 21.03
CA VAL A 190 -8.48 14.28 20.46
C VAL A 190 -8.39 15.80 20.57
N ARG A 191 -7.27 16.30 21.09
CA ARG A 191 -7.06 17.70 21.43
C ARG A 191 -6.04 18.34 20.51
N PHE A 192 -6.29 19.59 20.14
CA PHE A 192 -5.37 20.39 19.34
C PHE A 192 -5.22 21.79 19.92
N GLY A 193 -4.13 22.47 19.58
CA GLY A 193 -3.91 23.87 19.96
C GLY A 193 -3.73 24.09 21.45
N GLY A 194 -4.22 25.22 21.94
CA GLY A 194 -4.16 25.56 23.35
C GLY A 194 -2.76 25.91 23.85
N ARG A 195 -2.59 25.81 25.17
CA ARG A 195 -1.31 26.12 25.85
C ARG A 195 -0.99 25.10 26.95
N VAL A 196 0.30 24.96 27.24
CA VAL A 196 0.77 24.11 28.36
C VAL A 196 1.05 25.00 29.55
N GLN A 197 0.43 24.69 30.67
CA GLN A 197 0.69 25.30 31.97
C GLN A 197 1.48 24.35 32.85
N GLN A 198 2.57 24.84 33.42
CA GLN A 198 3.38 24.08 34.36
C GLN A 198 2.88 24.33 35.78
N GLU A 199 2.54 23.27 36.52
CA GLU A 199 2.13 23.32 37.93
C GLU A 199 3.06 22.43 38.76
N GLY A 200 4.18 23.00 39.27
CA GLY A 200 5.24 22.22 39.88
C GLY A 200 5.85 21.24 38.88
N ASN A 201 5.83 19.95 39.20
CA ASN A 201 6.34 18.89 38.32
C ASN A 201 5.29 18.35 37.31
N LYS A 202 4.08 18.91 37.28
CA LYS A 202 2.99 18.48 36.42
C LYS A 202 2.75 19.48 35.29
N SER A 203 2.52 18.98 34.12
CA SER A 203 2.12 19.76 32.95
C SER A 203 0.64 19.57 32.67
N ARG A 204 -0.08 20.66 32.48
CA ARG A 204 -1.49 20.65 32.05
C ARG A 204 -1.64 21.29 30.69
N TRP A 205 -2.26 20.54 29.75
CA TRP A 205 -2.60 21.05 28.44
C TRP A 205 -4.03 21.61 28.44
N LEU A 206 -4.16 22.91 28.29
CA LEU A 206 -5.39 23.69 28.53
C LEU A 206 -5.80 24.46 27.25
N GLU A 207 -7.07 24.87 27.21
CA GLU A 207 -7.64 25.71 26.16
C GLU A 207 -7.53 25.06 24.78
N THR A 208 -7.73 23.74 24.71
CA THR A 208 -7.62 22.94 23.49
C THR A 208 -8.90 22.97 22.68
N GLU A 209 -8.74 22.82 21.37
CA GLU A 209 -9.82 22.45 20.45
C GLU A 209 -10.00 20.93 20.51
N ASP A 210 -11.19 20.47 20.85
CA ASP A 210 -11.46 19.06 21.10
C ASP A 210 -12.39 18.47 20.02
N ILE A 211 -12.01 17.36 19.42
CA ILE A 211 -12.84 16.56 18.54
C ILE A 211 -13.01 15.15 19.05
N LEU A 212 -14.07 14.45 18.63
CA LEU A 212 -14.28 13.04 18.96
C LEU A 212 -13.82 12.15 17.82
N ALA A 213 -13.01 11.16 18.13
CA ALA A 213 -12.69 10.04 17.26
C ALA A 213 -13.62 8.86 17.60
N VAL A 214 -14.40 8.38 16.66
CA VAL A 214 -15.33 7.27 16.83
C VAL A 214 -14.84 6.05 16.09
N ALA A 215 -14.84 4.90 16.74
CA ALA A 215 -14.35 3.65 16.16
C ALA A 215 -15.35 3.02 15.19
N HIS A 216 -14.82 2.50 14.07
CA HIS A 216 -15.48 1.63 13.12
C HIS A 216 -14.64 0.37 12.98
N ASP A 217 -15.19 -0.79 13.35
CA ASP A 217 -14.49 -2.06 13.33
C ASP A 217 -14.86 -2.88 12.09
N GLN A 218 -13.87 -3.44 11.42
CA GLN A 218 -14.01 -4.45 10.39
C GLN A 218 -13.36 -5.76 10.83
N ILE A 219 -14.00 -6.89 10.50
CA ILE A 219 -13.49 -8.22 10.83
C ILE A 219 -12.52 -8.65 9.72
N ILE A 220 -11.37 -9.14 10.10
CA ILE A 220 -10.37 -9.71 9.20
C ILE A 220 -10.29 -11.22 9.46
N PRO A 221 -10.91 -12.07 8.62
CA PRO A 221 -10.88 -13.50 8.81
C PRO A 221 -9.54 -14.09 8.36
N GLY A 222 -9.04 -15.07 9.09
CA GLY A 222 -7.92 -15.89 8.66
C GLY A 222 -8.38 -17.00 7.71
N TYR A 223 -7.50 -17.39 6.80
CA TYR A 223 -7.72 -18.47 5.85
C TYR A 223 -7.60 -19.84 6.53
N ALA A 224 -8.61 -20.68 6.36
CA ALA A 224 -8.66 -22.05 6.90
C ALA A 224 -8.34 -22.13 8.41
N THR A 225 -8.78 -21.14 9.18
CA THR A 225 -8.62 -21.06 10.64
C THR A 225 -9.83 -20.35 11.26
N ASP A 226 -10.08 -20.63 12.53
CA ASP A 226 -11.11 -19.92 13.31
C ASP A 226 -10.67 -18.54 13.81
N THR A 227 -9.39 -18.21 13.66
CA THR A 227 -8.85 -16.94 14.09
C THR A 227 -9.32 -15.81 13.19
N THR A 228 -9.75 -14.73 13.81
CA THR A 228 -10.01 -13.45 13.15
C THR A 228 -9.34 -12.33 13.92
N ASN A 229 -8.97 -11.27 13.20
CA ASN A 229 -8.46 -10.05 13.79
C ASN A 229 -9.39 -8.86 13.49
N THR A 230 -9.05 -7.69 14.02
CA THR A 230 -9.84 -6.47 13.86
C THR A 230 -9.03 -5.42 13.10
N LEU A 231 -9.66 -4.75 12.14
CA LEU A 231 -9.23 -3.46 11.63
C LEU A 231 -10.14 -2.38 12.24
N ARG A 232 -9.58 -1.52 13.11
CA ARG A 232 -10.27 -0.38 13.70
C ARG A 232 -9.91 0.89 12.99
N LEU A 233 -10.90 1.54 12.41
CA LEU A 233 -10.75 2.79 11.69
C LEU A 233 -11.43 3.93 12.45
N TRP A 234 -10.72 5.03 12.61
CA TRP A 234 -11.23 6.22 13.29
C TRP A 234 -11.90 7.17 12.31
N ASN A 235 -13.09 7.64 12.65
CA ASN A 235 -13.76 8.72 11.93
C ASN A 235 -14.03 9.89 12.87
N VAL A 236 -13.97 11.10 12.35
CA VAL A 236 -14.29 12.31 13.12
C VAL A 236 -15.78 12.37 13.35
N GLN A 237 -16.16 12.61 14.61
CA GLN A 237 -17.50 13.06 14.96
C GLN A 237 -17.37 14.41 15.66
N VAL A 238 -17.96 15.43 15.06
CA VAL A 238 -18.03 16.75 15.70
C VAL A 238 -19.01 16.65 16.86
N ASN A 239 -18.59 17.11 18.02
CA ASN A 239 -19.40 17.05 19.24
C ASN A 239 -20.66 17.89 19.04
N ASN A 240 -21.84 17.27 19.03
CA ASN A 240 -23.12 17.95 18.88
C ASN A 240 -23.64 18.60 20.19
N GLU A 241 -22.79 18.91 21.15
CA GLU A 241 -23.13 19.83 22.21
C GLU A 241 -23.27 21.27 21.66
N VAL A 242 -23.99 21.38 20.57
CA VAL A 242 -24.49 22.66 20.10
C VAL A 242 -25.51 23.11 21.12
N ASN A 243 -25.16 24.19 21.84
CA ASN A 243 -26.09 24.85 22.75
C ASN A 243 -27.33 25.25 21.93
N ALA A 244 -28.44 24.51 22.12
CA ALA A 244 -29.67 24.71 21.35
C ALA A 244 -30.14 26.18 21.35
N GLY A 245 -29.72 26.98 22.35
CA GLY A 245 -29.92 28.42 22.43
C GLY A 245 -29.13 29.21 21.38
N LYS A 246 -27.97 28.71 20.92
CA LYS A 246 -27.14 29.34 19.88
C LYS A 246 -27.62 29.02 18.46
N LEU A 247 -28.26 27.85 18.24
CA LEU A 247 -28.82 27.48 16.92
C LEU A 247 -29.88 28.45 16.39
N ASN A 248 -30.49 29.24 17.28
CA ASN A 248 -31.54 30.20 16.89
C ASN A 248 -30.97 31.54 16.41
N GLN A 249 -29.64 31.74 16.39
CA GLN A 249 -29.03 32.97 15.87
C GLN A 249 -28.26 32.65 14.57
N PRO A 250 -28.58 33.27 13.42
CA PRO A 250 -27.97 32.97 12.13
C PRO A 250 -26.45 33.11 12.08
N ALA A 251 -25.87 34.04 12.84
CA ALA A 251 -24.42 34.25 12.90
C ALA A 251 -23.69 33.10 13.64
N ASP A 252 -24.29 32.59 14.72
CA ASP A 252 -23.73 31.47 15.50
C ASP A 252 -23.85 30.17 14.72
N PHE A 253 -24.95 29.99 13.96
CA PHE A 253 -25.13 28.83 13.06
C PHE A 253 -24.05 28.77 11.96
N ALA A 254 -23.73 29.89 11.32
CA ALA A 254 -22.68 29.96 10.29
C ALA A 254 -21.31 29.59 10.87
N THR A 255 -20.96 30.09 12.05
CA THR A 255 -19.69 29.78 12.74
C THR A 255 -19.62 28.29 13.15
N GLU A 256 -20.73 27.73 13.63
CA GLU A 256 -20.81 26.30 13.97
C GLU A 256 -20.69 25.39 12.74
N VAL A 257 -21.29 25.77 11.63
CA VAL A 257 -21.16 25.05 10.34
C VAL A 257 -19.72 25.12 9.84
N GLU A 258 -19.08 26.28 9.96
CA GLU A 258 -17.68 26.46 9.55
C GLU A 258 -16.71 25.64 10.41
N ASN A 259 -16.90 25.64 11.72
CA ASN A 259 -16.15 24.80 12.66
C ASN A 259 -16.36 23.31 12.37
N LYS A 260 -17.60 22.88 12.17
CA LYS A 260 -17.91 21.51 11.78
C LYS A 260 -17.19 21.13 10.50
N TYR A 261 -17.25 21.99 9.49
CA TYR A 261 -16.56 21.75 8.21
C TYR A 261 -15.03 21.69 8.38
N HIS A 262 -14.47 22.49 9.26
CA HIS A 262 -13.04 22.51 9.55
C HIS A 262 -12.56 21.16 10.12
N PHE A 263 -13.28 20.58 11.04
CA PHE A 263 -12.90 19.30 11.69
C PHE A 263 -13.21 18.07 10.82
N ASP A 264 -14.31 18.07 10.09
CA ASP A 264 -14.65 16.98 9.16
C ASP A 264 -13.55 16.72 8.12
N ARG A 265 -12.74 17.74 7.79
CA ARG A 265 -11.62 17.62 6.84
C ARG A 265 -10.59 16.58 7.27
N ILE A 266 -10.41 16.31 8.56
CA ILE A 266 -9.41 15.38 9.10
C ILE A 266 -9.68 13.95 8.61
N SER A 267 -10.94 13.51 8.54
CA SER A 267 -11.29 12.18 8.04
C SER A 267 -11.90 12.19 6.63
N ARG A 268 -11.66 13.24 5.84
CA ARG A 268 -12.30 13.41 4.54
C ARG A 268 -11.59 12.66 3.42
N VAL A 269 -10.33 12.99 3.21
CA VAL A 269 -9.52 12.42 2.11
C VAL A 269 -8.16 11.96 2.64
N LEU A 270 -7.65 10.92 2.03
CA LEU A 270 -6.28 10.46 2.23
C LEU A 270 -5.32 11.38 1.46
N TYR A 271 -4.24 11.82 2.11
CA TYR A 271 -3.20 12.68 1.54
C TYR A 271 -3.75 13.96 0.88
N PRO A 272 -4.34 14.89 1.66
CA PRO A 272 -4.68 16.20 1.15
C PRO A 272 -3.43 16.89 0.57
N ASP A 273 -3.67 17.81 -0.37
CA ASP A 273 -2.61 18.58 -1.00
C ASP A 273 -1.80 19.37 0.06
N ASP A 274 -0.49 19.13 0.10
CA ASP A 274 0.46 19.72 1.05
C ASP A 274 1.34 20.83 0.44
N SER A 275 0.99 21.32 -0.73
CA SER A 275 1.66 22.43 -1.36
C SER A 275 1.50 23.74 -0.58
N THR A 276 0.53 23.82 0.32
CA THR A 276 0.23 24.96 1.19
C THR A 276 0.43 24.62 2.66
N ASP A 277 0.66 25.66 3.50
CA ASP A 277 0.75 25.50 4.96
C ASP A 277 -0.52 24.89 5.56
N ALA A 278 -1.70 25.29 5.07
CA ALA A 278 -2.98 24.75 5.52
C ALA A 278 -3.12 23.25 5.19
N GLY A 279 -2.63 22.82 4.03
CA GLY A 279 -2.62 21.41 3.66
C GLY A 279 -1.64 20.60 4.49
N ARG A 280 -0.45 21.15 4.76
CA ARG A 280 0.54 20.53 5.66
C ARG A 280 -0.01 20.42 7.09
N GLU A 281 -0.65 21.46 7.60
CA GLU A 281 -1.32 21.42 8.90
C GLU A 281 -2.39 20.32 8.96
N LEU A 282 -3.20 20.18 7.92
CA LEU A 282 -4.22 19.14 7.86
C LEU A 282 -3.61 17.73 7.91
N ARG A 283 -2.49 17.49 7.22
CA ARG A 283 -1.77 16.21 7.34
C ARG A 283 -1.24 15.97 8.74
N LEU A 284 -0.68 16.99 9.41
CA LEU A 284 -0.25 16.88 10.80
C LEU A 284 -1.42 16.54 11.74
N ARG A 285 -2.57 17.19 11.54
CA ARG A 285 -3.79 16.91 12.31
C ARG A 285 -4.29 15.48 12.07
N GLN A 286 -4.23 14.96 10.84
CA GLN A 286 -4.57 13.57 10.52
C GLN A 286 -3.64 12.58 11.23
N ALA A 287 -2.33 12.78 11.15
CA ALA A 287 -1.34 11.93 11.79
C ALA A 287 -1.55 11.87 13.32
N TYR A 288 -1.77 13.02 13.95
CA TYR A 288 -2.03 13.09 15.38
C TYR A 288 -3.41 12.53 15.78
N PHE A 289 -4.44 12.76 14.96
CA PHE A 289 -5.78 12.17 15.18
C PHE A 289 -5.72 10.65 15.26
N LEU A 290 -5.04 10.01 14.30
CA LEU A 290 -4.78 8.58 14.34
C LEU A 290 -4.02 8.17 15.60
N ALA A 291 -2.91 8.83 15.88
CA ALA A 291 -2.04 8.51 17.01
C ALA A 291 -2.78 8.61 18.35
N SER A 292 -3.44 9.74 18.60
CA SER A 292 -4.09 10.01 19.89
C SER A 292 -5.27 9.07 20.16
N ALA A 293 -6.18 8.90 19.19
CA ALA A 293 -7.31 8.00 19.35
C ALA A 293 -6.85 6.54 19.60
N THR A 294 -5.83 6.12 18.87
CA THR A 294 -5.29 4.76 18.98
C THR A 294 -4.62 4.49 20.32
N ILE A 295 -3.74 5.39 20.79
CA ILE A 295 -3.05 5.20 22.07
C ILE A 295 -4.04 5.22 23.23
N GLN A 296 -5.03 6.12 23.20
CA GLN A 296 -6.10 6.14 24.23
C GLN A 296 -6.88 4.81 24.25
N ASP A 297 -7.23 4.25 23.10
CA ASP A 297 -7.94 2.97 22.98
C ASP A 297 -7.10 1.81 23.51
N ILE A 298 -5.84 1.73 23.13
CA ILE A 298 -4.90 0.68 23.58
C ILE A 298 -4.78 0.71 25.11
N LEU A 299 -4.54 1.88 25.69
CA LEU A 299 -4.42 2.05 27.14
C LEU A 299 -5.72 1.72 27.87
N SER A 300 -6.87 2.16 27.34
CA SER A 300 -8.18 1.86 27.90
C SER A 300 -8.48 0.36 27.91
N ARG A 301 -8.25 -0.33 26.80
CA ARG A 301 -8.42 -1.78 26.67
C ARG A 301 -7.50 -2.54 27.60
N HIS A 302 -6.24 -2.13 27.69
CA HIS A 302 -5.26 -2.73 28.59
C HIS A 302 -5.70 -2.59 30.04
N TYR A 303 -6.09 -1.38 30.48
CA TYR A 303 -6.54 -1.15 31.86
C TYR A 303 -7.84 -1.89 32.20
N GLN A 304 -8.76 -2.04 31.26
CA GLN A 304 -9.97 -2.84 31.47
C GLN A 304 -9.65 -4.29 31.82
N LEU A 305 -8.60 -4.83 31.23
CA LEU A 305 -8.16 -6.21 31.42
C LEU A 305 -7.28 -6.39 32.66
N HIS A 306 -6.23 -5.58 32.79
CA HIS A 306 -5.16 -5.79 33.77
C HIS A 306 -5.30 -4.95 35.05
N ARG A 307 -6.07 -3.85 35.01
CA ARG A 307 -6.22 -2.88 36.14
C ARG A 307 -4.91 -2.22 36.57
N THR A 308 -3.86 -2.33 35.80
CA THR A 308 -2.55 -1.70 35.96
C THR A 308 -1.96 -1.30 34.62
N TYR A 309 -0.95 -0.45 34.64
CA TYR A 309 -0.12 -0.12 33.47
C TYR A 309 1.32 -0.65 33.60
N ASP A 310 1.66 -1.32 34.70
CA ASP A 310 3.03 -1.76 35.00
C ASP A 310 3.52 -2.85 34.02
N ASN A 311 2.60 -3.65 33.46
CA ASN A 311 2.89 -4.73 32.52
C ASN A 311 2.64 -4.38 31.05
N LEU A 312 2.55 -3.08 30.72
CA LEU A 312 2.33 -2.63 29.34
C LEU A 312 3.33 -3.25 28.35
N ALA A 313 4.62 -3.19 28.68
CA ALA A 313 5.68 -3.70 27.85
C ALA A 313 5.61 -5.21 27.61
N ASP A 314 4.99 -5.98 28.50
CA ASP A 314 4.84 -7.44 28.36
C ASP A 314 3.63 -7.81 27.49
N LYS A 315 2.62 -6.94 27.39
CA LYS A 315 1.33 -7.24 26.77
C LYS A 315 1.10 -6.53 25.43
N ILE A 316 1.84 -5.48 25.15
CA ILE A 316 1.61 -4.60 24.00
C ILE A 316 2.85 -4.53 23.12
N ALA A 317 2.65 -4.64 21.81
CA ALA A 317 3.61 -4.25 20.79
C ALA A 317 2.92 -3.26 19.85
N ILE A 318 3.51 -2.09 19.61
CA ILE A 318 2.99 -1.07 18.69
C ILE A 318 3.95 -0.97 17.51
N HIS A 319 3.44 -1.19 16.32
CA HIS A 319 4.23 -1.10 15.10
C HIS A 319 3.87 0.12 14.28
N LEU A 320 4.88 0.95 13.97
CA LEU A 320 4.75 2.16 13.17
C LEU A 320 5.03 1.84 11.70
N ASN A 321 4.00 1.88 10.87
CA ASN A 321 4.12 1.69 9.44
C ASN A 321 4.47 3.01 8.77
N ASP A 322 5.75 3.24 8.53
CA ASP A 322 6.36 4.51 8.15
C ASP A 322 6.33 5.58 9.27
N THR A 323 6.66 6.83 8.93
CA THR A 323 6.73 7.95 9.87
C THR A 323 5.37 8.57 10.23
N HIS A 324 4.35 8.30 9.43
CA HIS A 324 3.02 8.90 9.61
C HIS A 324 2.44 8.74 11.02
N PRO A 325 2.52 7.56 11.70
CA PRO A 325 1.98 7.40 13.05
C PRO A 325 2.98 7.69 14.17
N VAL A 326 4.15 8.27 13.90
CA VAL A 326 5.23 8.45 14.91
C VAL A 326 4.80 9.35 16.08
N LEU A 327 3.83 10.25 15.89
CA LEU A 327 3.26 11.05 16.98
C LEU A 327 2.62 10.21 18.08
N ALA A 328 2.39 8.91 17.86
CA ALA A 328 1.98 7.97 18.90
C ALA A 328 3.04 7.83 20.02
N ILE A 329 4.31 8.07 19.73
CA ILE A 329 5.41 8.05 20.70
C ILE A 329 5.22 9.15 21.76
N PRO A 330 5.24 10.45 21.40
CA PRO A 330 5.04 11.49 22.39
C PRO A 330 3.62 11.49 22.99
N GLU A 331 2.62 10.93 22.30
CA GLU A 331 1.28 10.78 22.87
C GLU A 331 1.24 9.73 23.98
N LEU A 332 1.90 8.57 23.81
CA LEU A 332 2.01 7.58 24.89
C LEU A 332 2.74 8.17 26.10
N MET A 333 3.88 8.85 25.85
CA MET A 333 4.63 9.55 26.91
C MET A 333 3.73 10.54 27.67
N ARG A 334 2.98 11.38 26.93
CA ARG A 334 2.06 12.36 27.52
C ARG A 334 1.02 11.72 28.42
N LEU A 335 0.37 10.65 27.95
CA LEU A 335 -0.67 9.97 28.70
C LEU A 335 -0.10 9.28 29.94
N LEU A 336 1.03 8.61 29.83
CA LEU A 336 1.68 7.98 30.98
C LEU A 336 2.11 9.01 32.05
N ILE A 337 2.70 10.13 31.65
CA ILE A 337 3.21 11.16 32.57
C ILE A 337 2.07 12.01 33.11
N ASP A 338 1.28 12.64 32.25
CA ASP A 338 0.33 13.68 32.60
C ASP A 338 -0.97 13.11 33.19
N HIS A 339 -1.39 11.89 32.78
CA HIS A 339 -2.63 11.26 33.23
C HIS A 339 -2.42 10.11 34.23
N HIS A 340 -1.37 9.27 33.98
CA HIS A 340 -1.13 8.07 34.80
C HIS A 340 0.02 8.22 35.79
N GLN A 341 0.60 9.42 35.91
CA GLN A 341 1.59 9.80 36.94
C GLN A 341 2.89 8.96 36.91
N PHE A 342 3.27 8.44 35.78
CA PHE A 342 4.58 7.82 35.59
C PHE A 342 5.69 8.89 35.74
N SER A 343 6.84 8.49 36.29
CA SER A 343 8.05 9.28 36.13
C SER A 343 8.43 9.34 34.65
N TRP A 344 9.17 10.40 34.28
CA TRP A 344 9.69 10.52 32.90
C TRP A 344 10.46 9.25 32.48
N ASP A 345 11.37 8.80 33.32
CA ASP A 345 12.26 7.68 33.00
C ASP A 345 11.46 6.38 32.81
N ASN A 346 10.53 6.08 33.69
CA ASN A 346 9.66 4.90 33.54
C ASN A 346 8.78 4.98 32.31
N ALA A 347 8.21 6.16 32.01
CA ALA A 347 7.40 6.36 30.80
C ALA A 347 8.24 6.15 29.54
N PHE A 348 9.45 6.68 29.52
CA PHE A 348 10.36 6.55 28.37
C PHE A 348 10.82 5.09 28.18
N ASP A 349 11.22 4.41 29.26
CA ASP A 349 11.65 3.01 29.21
C ASP A 349 10.55 2.08 28.70
N VAL A 350 9.32 2.24 29.20
CA VAL A 350 8.14 1.48 28.71
C VAL A 350 7.88 1.81 27.25
N THR A 351 7.92 3.07 26.87
CA THR A 351 7.69 3.50 25.48
C THR A 351 8.72 2.87 24.53
N CYS A 352 10.01 2.90 24.90
CA CYS A 352 11.06 2.27 24.10
C CYS A 352 10.90 0.75 23.93
N GLN A 353 10.28 0.05 24.88
CA GLN A 353 10.06 -1.40 24.80
C GLN A 353 8.84 -1.77 23.94
N ILE A 354 7.90 -0.85 23.75
CA ILE A 354 6.63 -1.09 23.06
C ILE A 354 6.73 -0.82 21.56
N PHE A 355 7.41 0.27 21.14
CA PHE A 355 7.43 0.72 19.77
C PHE A 355 8.46 0.01 18.89
N SER A 356 8.07 -0.26 17.66
CA SER A 356 8.93 -0.68 16.54
C SER A 356 8.54 0.08 15.28
N TYR A 357 9.49 0.25 14.35
CA TYR A 357 9.33 1.11 13.18
C TYR A 357 9.82 0.42 11.91
N THR A 358 9.02 0.50 10.84
CA THR A 358 9.44 0.13 9.48
C THR A 358 9.68 1.38 8.66
N ASN A 359 10.87 1.51 8.08
CA ASN A 359 11.18 2.51 7.07
C ASN A 359 10.85 1.99 5.67
N HIS A 360 10.21 2.82 4.84
CA HIS A 360 9.80 2.47 3.48
C HIS A 360 10.48 3.28 2.38
N THR A 361 11.44 4.16 2.71
CA THR A 361 12.11 4.99 1.72
C THR A 361 13.55 5.31 2.11
N LEU A 362 14.43 5.43 1.10
CA LEU A 362 15.79 5.95 1.25
C LEU A 362 15.91 7.40 0.78
N MET A 363 14.86 7.93 0.14
CA MET A 363 14.87 9.29 -0.40
C MET A 363 14.70 10.27 0.76
N SER A 364 15.75 11.03 1.06
CA SER A 364 15.77 11.98 2.19
C SER A 364 14.66 13.03 2.09
N GLU A 365 14.33 13.47 0.88
CA GLU A 365 13.27 14.42 0.59
C GLU A 365 11.85 13.87 0.86
N ALA A 366 11.69 12.55 0.92
CA ALA A 366 10.44 11.90 1.26
C ALA A 366 10.27 11.62 2.75
N LEU A 367 11.29 11.89 3.57
CA LEU A 367 11.21 11.75 5.02
C LEU A 367 10.43 12.90 5.63
N GLU A 368 9.43 12.56 6.42
CA GLU A 368 8.52 13.52 7.01
C GLU A 368 9.22 14.41 8.05
N THR A 369 9.06 15.70 7.89
CA THR A 369 9.51 16.72 8.83
C THR A 369 8.38 17.70 9.13
N TRP A 370 8.33 18.21 10.37
CA TRP A 370 7.34 19.19 10.78
C TRP A 370 7.99 20.46 11.31
N PRO A 371 7.61 21.65 10.84
CA PRO A 371 8.07 22.92 11.39
C PRO A 371 7.81 22.99 12.89
N VAL A 372 8.82 23.35 13.67
CA VAL A 372 8.69 23.54 15.13
C VAL A 372 7.58 24.54 15.46
N GLU A 373 7.46 25.62 14.69
CA GLU A 373 6.41 26.62 14.85
C GLU A 373 5.00 26.00 14.67
N MET A 374 4.80 25.16 13.65
CA MET A 374 3.53 24.49 13.43
C MET A 374 3.19 23.53 14.58
N LEU A 375 4.17 22.71 15.02
CA LEU A 375 4.00 21.83 16.17
C LEU A 375 3.72 22.59 17.46
N SER A 376 4.39 23.74 17.70
CA SER A 376 4.17 24.56 18.89
C SER A 376 2.76 25.12 18.97
N ARG A 377 2.15 25.44 17.83
CA ARG A 377 0.79 25.94 17.74
C ARG A 377 -0.27 24.83 17.86
N ILE A 378 -0.02 23.67 17.26
CA ILE A 378 -1.02 22.59 17.16
C ILE A 378 -0.88 21.58 18.28
N LEU A 379 0.36 21.22 18.66
CA LEU A 379 0.69 20.16 19.62
C LEU A 379 1.75 20.60 20.62
N PRO A 380 1.53 21.70 21.37
CA PRO A 380 2.57 22.31 22.21
C PRO A 380 3.13 21.33 23.26
N ARG A 381 2.31 20.45 23.84
CA ARG A 381 2.75 19.49 24.86
C ARG A 381 3.63 18.40 24.24
N HIS A 382 3.28 17.91 23.05
CA HIS A 382 4.06 16.90 22.33
C HIS A 382 5.43 17.45 21.91
N LEU A 383 5.48 18.69 21.46
CA LEU A 383 6.74 19.36 21.14
C LEU A 383 7.66 19.45 22.36
N GLN A 384 7.14 19.77 23.55
CA GLN A 384 7.93 19.76 24.79
C GLN A 384 8.51 18.37 25.09
N ILE A 385 7.71 17.32 24.90
CA ILE A 385 8.16 15.93 25.11
C ILE A 385 9.25 15.57 24.08
N ILE A 386 9.08 15.94 22.81
CA ILE A 386 10.09 15.70 21.75
C ILE A 386 11.40 16.43 22.08
N PHE A 387 11.32 17.68 22.54
CA PHE A 387 12.53 18.41 22.98
C PHE A 387 13.24 17.73 24.14
N GLU A 388 12.50 17.25 25.13
CA GLU A 388 13.07 16.55 26.28
C GLU A 388 13.69 15.20 25.86
N ILE A 389 13.07 14.44 24.96
CA ILE A 389 13.66 13.22 24.38
C ILE A 389 14.97 13.58 23.70
N ASN A 390 14.99 14.63 22.87
CA ASN A 390 16.17 15.06 22.15
C ASN A 390 17.30 15.47 23.08
N ASP A 391 17.01 16.32 24.07
CA ASP A 391 17.99 16.81 25.06
C ASP A 391 18.65 15.66 25.81
N ARG A 392 17.86 14.74 26.36
CA ARG A 392 18.37 13.56 27.09
C ARG A 392 19.18 12.63 26.19
N PHE A 393 18.71 12.39 24.98
CA PHE A 393 19.42 11.58 24.01
C PHE A 393 20.78 12.19 23.65
N LEU A 394 20.82 13.49 23.33
CA LEU A 394 22.07 14.17 23.00
C LEU A 394 23.04 14.24 24.18
N LYS A 395 22.58 14.45 25.41
CA LYS A 395 23.39 14.40 26.63
C LYS A 395 24.06 13.04 26.79
N THR A 396 23.31 11.95 26.63
CA THR A 396 23.86 10.58 26.70
C THR A 396 24.94 10.36 25.64
N LEU A 397 24.75 10.88 24.43
CA LEU A 397 25.75 10.78 23.35
C LEU A 397 27.00 11.66 23.61
N GLN A 398 26.78 12.86 24.15
CA GLN A 398 27.91 13.78 24.49
C GLN A 398 28.87 13.16 25.51
N GLU A 399 28.35 12.40 26.46
CA GLU A 399 29.17 11.65 27.40
C GLU A 399 29.97 10.54 26.72
N ARG A 400 29.36 9.84 25.74
CA ARG A 400 29.95 8.68 25.06
C ARG A 400 30.86 9.07 23.89
N TYR A 401 30.57 10.16 23.17
CA TYR A 401 31.24 10.62 21.93
C TYR A 401 31.78 12.05 22.08
N ARG A 402 32.53 12.32 23.15
CA ARG A 402 33.00 13.65 23.59
C ARG A 402 33.69 14.51 22.52
N ASN A 403 34.23 13.89 21.47
CA ASN A 403 35.05 14.59 20.44
C ASN A 403 34.33 14.68 19.07
N ASP A 404 33.07 14.28 18.96
CA ASP A 404 32.35 14.29 17.70
C ASP A 404 31.11 15.23 17.80
N GLY A 405 31.39 16.56 17.80
CA GLY A 405 30.31 17.56 17.88
C GLY A 405 29.40 17.57 16.64
N ASP A 406 29.89 17.13 15.49
CA ASP A 406 29.09 17.05 14.27
C ASP A 406 28.11 15.84 14.29
N LEU A 407 28.46 14.77 15.00
CA LEU A 407 27.54 13.65 15.24
C LEU A 407 26.25 14.14 15.90
N LEU A 408 26.37 14.96 16.96
CA LEU A 408 25.20 15.46 17.69
C LEU A 408 24.23 16.23 16.79
N LYS A 409 24.75 17.02 15.84
CA LYS A 409 23.93 17.73 14.86
C LYS A 409 23.22 16.76 13.89
N ARG A 410 23.95 15.75 13.41
CA ARG A 410 23.39 14.79 12.46
C ARG A 410 22.30 13.91 13.07
N VAL A 411 22.42 13.55 14.35
CA VAL A 411 21.45 12.68 15.05
C VAL A 411 20.40 13.42 15.86
N SER A 412 20.51 14.75 16.02
CA SER A 412 19.48 15.55 16.68
C SER A 412 18.13 15.35 16.05
N LEU A 413 17.07 15.22 16.85
CA LEU A 413 15.69 15.16 16.36
C LEU A 413 15.26 16.49 15.74
N ILE A 414 15.94 17.57 16.07
CA ILE A 414 15.67 18.92 15.58
C ILE A 414 16.75 19.32 14.58
N GLU A 415 16.34 19.63 13.37
CA GLU A 415 17.20 20.24 12.36
C GLU A 415 17.07 21.75 12.39
N GLU A 416 18.20 22.49 12.36
CA GLU A 416 18.21 23.95 12.49
C GLU A 416 18.71 24.68 11.23
N SER A 417 19.19 23.95 10.21
CA SER A 417 19.89 24.53 9.05
C SER A 417 19.00 25.31 8.08
N ASN A 418 17.73 24.90 7.91
CA ASN A 418 16.78 25.50 6.96
C ASN A 418 15.39 25.77 7.60
N GLY A 419 15.38 26.52 8.69
CA GLY A 419 14.20 26.59 9.55
C GLY A 419 14.18 25.40 10.52
N ARG A 420 13.67 25.63 11.74
CA ARG A 420 13.67 24.57 12.76
C ARG A 420 12.56 23.56 12.45
N VAL A 421 12.96 22.32 12.18
CA VAL A 421 12.01 21.23 11.90
C VAL A 421 12.29 20.02 12.79
N VAL A 422 11.24 19.28 13.14
CA VAL A 422 11.34 17.98 13.81
C VAL A 422 11.43 16.88 12.75
N ARG A 423 12.46 16.04 12.84
CA ARG A 423 12.69 14.89 11.95
C ARG A 423 12.01 13.64 12.50
N MET A 424 10.89 13.27 11.92
CA MET A 424 10.02 12.20 12.45
C MET A 424 10.69 10.82 12.39
N ALA A 425 11.43 10.50 11.34
CA ALA A 425 12.17 9.24 11.26
C ALA A 425 13.25 9.12 12.35
N TRP A 426 13.91 10.23 12.72
CA TRP A 426 14.89 10.26 13.81
C TRP A 426 14.22 9.94 15.15
N LEU A 427 13.07 10.54 15.42
CA LEU A 427 12.28 10.24 16.61
C LEU A 427 11.90 8.76 16.66
N ALA A 428 11.42 8.22 15.54
CA ALA A 428 11.06 6.80 15.43
C ALA A 428 12.28 5.90 15.72
N VAL A 429 13.46 6.19 15.15
CA VAL A 429 14.68 5.41 15.34
C VAL A 429 15.17 5.49 16.77
N VAL A 430 15.15 6.66 17.40
CA VAL A 430 15.64 6.84 18.78
C VAL A 430 14.81 6.05 19.78
N VAL A 431 13.50 6.00 19.60
CA VAL A 431 12.58 5.39 20.57
C VAL A 431 12.28 3.92 20.27
N SER A 432 12.23 3.51 19.00
CA SER A 432 11.87 2.12 18.68
C SER A 432 12.96 1.12 19.07
N HIS A 433 12.58 -0.01 19.68
CA HIS A 433 13.52 -1.09 20.03
C HIS A 433 14.03 -1.84 18.80
N LYS A 434 13.25 -1.88 17.72
CA LYS A 434 13.61 -2.43 16.41
C LYS A 434 13.19 -1.48 15.30
N VAL A 435 14.06 -1.36 14.30
CA VAL A 435 13.86 -0.62 13.06
C VAL A 435 14.18 -1.57 11.92
N ASN A 436 13.25 -1.76 11.00
CA ASN A 436 13.50 -2.66 9.87
C ASN A 436 13.38 -1.97 8.52
N GLY A 437 14.22 -2.42 7.58
CA GLY A 437 14.04 -2.24 6.16
C GLY A 437 13.18 -3.36 5.57
N VAL A 438 12.83 -3.25 4.29
CA VAL A 438 11.81 -4.06 3.61
C VAL A 438 12.34 -4.89 2.43
N SER A 439 13.64 -4.86 2.21
CA SER A 439 14.44 -5.74 1.34
C SER A 439 15.89 -5.74 1.81
N ALA A 440 16.68 -6.72 1.38
CA ALA A 440 18.09 -6.84 1.76
C ALA A 440 18.90 -5.58 1.35
N LEU A 441 18.74 -5.14 0.10
CA LEU A 441 19.40 -3.92 -0.39
C LEU A 441 18.97 -2.69 0.40
N HIS A 442 17.66 -2.50 0.60
CA HIS A 442 17.13 -1.37 1.35
C HIS A 442 17.69 -1.31 2.77
N SER A 443 17.69 -2.44 3.48
CA SER A 443 18.18 -2.53 4.85
C SER A 443 19.68 -2.22 4.92
N LYS A 444 20.45 -2.67 3.93
CA LYS A 444 21.87 -2.35 3.80
C LYS A 444 22.08 -0.85 3.58
N LEU A 445 21.46 -0.28 2.55
CA LEU A 445 21.59 1.15 2.23
C LEU A 445 21.10 2.05 3.37
N MET A 446 20.02 1.65 4.04
CA MET A 446 19.48 2.36 5.20
C MET A 446 20.53 2.50 6.31
N THR A 447 21.31 1.46 6.58
CA THR A 447 22.35 1.46 7.61
C THR A 447 23.70 2.04 7.15
N GLU A 448 23.98 2.05 5.86
CA GLU A 448 25.21 2.60 5.29
C GLU A 448 25.08 4.08 4.91
N SER A 449 23.86 4.60 4.72
CA SER A 449 23.62 6.00 4.33
C SER A 449 22.67 6.71 5.29
N LEU A 450 21.34 6.54 5.13
CA LEU A 450 20.31 7.32 5.80
C LEU A 450 20.43 7.33 7.33
N PHE A 451 20.64 6.17 7.94
CA PHE A 451 20.76 5.98 9.39
C PHE A 451 22.13 5.46 9.82
N ALA A 452 23.19 5.74 9.05
CA ALA A 452 24.53 5.24 9.33
C ALA A 452 25.03 5.60 10.75
N ASP A 453 24.82 6.84 11.18
CA ASP A 453 25.18 7.27 12.54
C ASP A 453 24.36 6.53 13.61
N PHE A 454 23.06 6.31 13.38
CA PHE A 454 22.22 5.55 14.30
C PHE A 454 22.57 4.05 14.33
N ALA A 455 22.96 3.47 13.20
CA ALA A 455 23.43 2.09 13.15
C ALA A 455 24.71 1.89 13.98
N ARG A 456 25.61 2.90 13.98
CA ARG A 456 26.79 2.93 14.85
C ARG A 456 26.42 3.07 16.33
N ILE A 457 25.42 3.89 16.65
CA ILE A 457 24.97 4.12 18.04
C ILE A 457 24.20 2.91 18.57
N PHE A 458 23.36 2.31 17.75
CA PHE A 458 22.44 1.21 18.07
C PHE A 458 22.62 -0.01 17.16
N PRO A 459 23.75 -0.72 17.23
CA PRO A 459 24.11 -1.76 16.25
C PRO A 459 23.14 -2.96 16.18
N LEU A 460 22.35 -3.20 17.24
CA LEU A 460 21.39 -4.30 17.31
C LEU A 460 19.93 -3.90 16.99
N ARG A 461 19.71 -2.64 16.66
CA ARG A 461 18.36 -2.09 16.44
C ARG A 461 17.86 -2.36 15.04
N PHE A 462 18.73 -2.31 14.05
CA PHE A 462 18.39 -2.44 12.63
C PHE A 462 18.37 -3.89 12.17
N ILE A 463 17.32 -4.26 11.48
CA ILE A 463 17.16 -5.61 10.89
C ILE A 463 16.54 -5.52 9.50
N ASN A 464 16.67 -6.59 8.72
CA ASN A 464 15.92 -6.76 7.48
C ASN A 464 14.74 -7.69 7.69
N VAL A 465 13.57 -7.32 7.18
CA VAL A 465 12.46 -8.25 6.93
C VAL A 465 11.91 -7.96 5.55
N THR A 466 12.26 -8.80 4.59
CA THR A 466 11.82 -8.64 3.21
C THR A 466 10.32 -8.74 3.10
N ASN A 467 9.71 -7.81 2.38
CA ASN A 467 8.26 -7.82 2.12
C ASN A 467 7.80 -9.11 1.44
N GLY A 468 6.51 -9.32 1.50
CA GLY A 468 5.79 -10.38 0.81
C GLY A 468 4.37 -9.93 0.46
N VAL A 469 3.63 -10.82 -0.18
CA VAL A 469 2.23 -10.61 -0.56
C VAL A 469 1.40 -11.85 -0.21
N THR A 470 0.09 -11.68 0.02
CA THR A 470 -0.79 -12.82 0.28
C THR A 470 -1.16 -13.55 -1.00
N ALA A 471 -0.87 -14.84 -1.07
CA ALA A 471 -1.23 -15.68 -2.20
C ALA A 471 -2.75 -15.86 -2.33
N ARG A 472 -3.48 -15.76 -1.24
CA ARG A 472 -4.94 -15.92 -1.22
C ARG A 472 -5.60 -14.91 -2.16
N ARG A 473 -5.32 -13.62 -2.00
CA ARG A 473 -5.82 -12.60 -2.92
C ARG A 473 -5.10 -12.58 -4.26
N TRP A 474 -3.75 -12.61 -4.25
CA TRP A 474 -2.96 -12.27 -5.43
C TRP A 474 -2.67 -13.43 -6.37
N LEU A 475 -2.99 -14.66 -5.96
CA LEU A 475 -2.91 -15.86 -6.81
C LEU A 475 -4.24 -16.60 -6.84
N ALA A 476 -4.77 -17.06 -5.71
CA ALA A 476 -5.98 -17.87 -5.68
C ALA A 476 -7.22 -17.12 -6.25
N LEU A 477 -7.50 -15.91 -5.74
CA LEU A 477 -8.64 -15.10 -6.18
C LEU A 477 -8.39 -14.37 -7.50
N ALA A 478 -7.18 -13.86 -7.72
CA ALA A 478 -6.87 -13.10 -8.92
C ALA A 478 -6.76 -13.99 -10.17
N ASN A 479 -6.29 -15.22 -10.02
CA ASN A 479 -5.95 -16.13 -11.13
C ASN A 479 -6.53 -17.54 -10.95
N PRO A 480 -7.85 -17.69 -10.92
CA PRO A 480 -8.48 -19.02 -10.78
C PRO A 480 -8.01 -20.04 -11.83
N PRO A 481 -7.78 -19.68 -13.11
CA PRO A 481 -7.26 -20.64 -14.07
C PRO A 481 -5.89 -21.20 -13.72
N LEU A 482 -4.96 -20.37 -13.23
CA LEU A 482 -3.65 -20.84 -12.77
C LEU A 482 -3.76 -21.58 -11.43
N ALA A 483 -4.58 -21.10 -10.50
CA ALA A 483 -4.83 -21.79 -9.22
C ALA A 483 -5.28 -23.23 -9.45
N LYS A 484 -6.18 -23.46 -10.43
CA LYS A 484 -6.58 -24.82 -10.80
C LYS A 484 -5.41 -25.67 -11.31
N VAL A 485 -4.53 -25.10 -12.14
CA VAL A 485 -3.34 -25.85 -12.62
C VAL A 485 -2.44 -26.24 -11.44
N LEU A 486 -2.27 -25.35 -10.46
CA LEU A 486 -1.50 -25.65 -9.24
C LEU A 486 -2.18 -26.75 -8.42
N ASP A 487 -3.47 -26.62 -8.16
CA ASP A 487 -4.25 -27.59 -7.39
C ASP A 487 -4.19 -28.99 -8.01
N ASP A 488 -4.32 -29.08 -9.32
CA ASP A 488 -4.29 -30.34 -10.06
C ASP A 488 -2.90 -31.04 -10.02
N ASN A 489 -1.80 -30.29 -9.80
CA ASN A 489 -0.43 -30.83 -9.85
C ASN A 489 0.26 -30.92 -8.49
N ILE A 490 0.03 -29.96 -7.59
CA ILE A 490 0.72 -29.88 -6.27
C ILE A 490 -0.24 -29.82 -5.08
N GLY A 491 -1.56 -29.96 -5.31
CA GLY A 491 -2.57 -29.82 -4.26
C GLY A 491 -2.82 -28.34 -3.88
N ASP A 492 -3.72 -28.07 -2.95
CA ASP A 492 -4.25 -26.76 -2.63
C ASP A 492 -3.60 -26.07 -1.42
N SER A 493 -2.76 -26.75 -0.68
CA SER A 493 -2.18 -26.25 0.57
C SER A 493 -1.17 -25.10 0.38
N TRP A 494 -0.75 -24.82 -0.86
CA TRP A 494 0.06 -23.63 -1.21
C TRP A 494 -0.60 -22.31 -0.79
N ARG A 495 -1.93 -22.28 -0.65
CA ARG A 495 -2.67 -21.07 -0.19
C ARG A 495 -2.27 -20.63 1.22
N ALA A 496 -1.90 -21.59 2.06
CA ALA A 496 -1.41 -21.37 3.43
C ALA A 496 0.10 -21.59 3.58
N LYS A 497 0.72 -22.31 2.64
CA LYS A 497 2.15 -22.67 2.67
C LYS A 497 2.78 -22.41 1.31
N LEU A 498 2.99 -21.14 0.99
CA LEU A 498 3.39 -20.71 -0.36
C LEU A 498 4.71 -21.36 -0.83
N MET A 499 5.59 -21.76 0.06
CA MET A 499 6.81 -22.53 -0.27
C MET A 499 6.52 -23.83 -1.04
N GLN A 500 5.30 -24.36 -0.95
CA GLN A 500 4.87 -25.54 -1.72
C GLN A 500 4.87 -25.29 -3.23
N LEU A 501 4.82 -24.05 -3.69
CA LEU A 501 5.00 -23.75 -5.12
C LEU A 501 6.31 -24.34 -5.68
N GLY A 502 7.31 -24.56 -4.83
CA GLY A 502 8.57 -25.21 -5.20
C GLY A 502 8.41 -26.63 -5.75
N GLU A 503 7.32 -27.33 -5.41
CA GLU A 503 7.01 -28.68 -5.92
C GLU A 503 6.69 -28.65 -7.43
N LEU A 504 6.26 -27.48 -7.96
CA LEU A 504 6.01 -27.30 -9.38
C LEU A 504 7.26 -27.53 -10.26
N LYS A 505 8.46 -27.44 -9.68
CA LYS A 505 9.73 -27.69 -10.39
C LYS A 505 9.78 -29.09 -11.02
N GLN A 506 9.10 -30.08 -10.44
CA GLN A 506 9.06 -31.46 -10.95
C GLN A 506 8.25 -31.58 -12.26
N PHE A 507 7.43 -30.58 -12.57
CA PHE A 507 6.49 -30.59 -13.69
C PHE A 507 6.87 -29.62 -14.82
N ILE A 508 7.96 -28.87 -14.69
CA ILE A 508 8.35 -27.82 -15.66
C ILE A 508 8.53 -28.38 -17.08
N ASP A 509 9.08 -29.58 -17.21
CA ASP A 509 9.32 -30.22 -18.52
C ASP A 509 8.11 -30.98 -19.08
N TYR A 510 7.00 -31.06 -18.33
CA TYR A 510 5.80 -31.76 -18.77
C TYR A 510 5.00 -30.90 -19.76
N PRO A 511 4.83 -31.37 -21.03
CA PRO A 511 4.10 -30.60 -22.05
C PRO A 511 2.68 -30.25 -21.64
N SER A 512 1.98 -31.15 -20.93
CA SER A 512 0.62 -30.93 -20.45
C SER A 512 0.50 -29.77 -19.45
N VAL A 513 1.50 -29.61 -18.56
CA VAL A 513 1.55 -28.51 -17.60
C VAL A 513 1.89 -27.21 -18.30
N ASN A 514 2.86 -27.22 -19.21
CA ASN A 514 3.19 -26.06 -20.05
C ASN A 514 1.96 -25.53 -20.81
N GLU A 515 1.24 -26.43 -21.48
CA GLU A 515 0.02 -26.06 -22.19
C GLU A 515 -1.09 -25.55 -21.26
N ALA A 516 -1.24 -26.14 -20.08
CA ALA A 516 -2.24 -25.70 -19.10
C ALA A 516 -1.94 -24.27 -18.59
N VAL A 517 -0.67 -23.97 -18.27
CA VAL A 517 -0.22 -22.63 -17.86
C VAL A 517 -0.40 -21.63 -18.98
N HIS A 518 -0.04 -21.99 -20.21
CA HIS A 518 -0.25 -21.15 -21.38
C HIS A 518 -1.74 -20.84 -21.61
N ARG A 519 -2.63 -21.84 -21.52
CA ARG A 519 -4.08 -21.64 -21.62
C ARG A 519 -4.63 -20.74 -20.51
N ALA A 520 -4.14 -20.92 -19.27
CA ALA A 520 -4.52 -20.08 -18.14
C ALA A 520 -4.13 -18.60 -18.39
N LYS A 521 -2.91 -18.36 -18.85
CA LYS A 521 -2.43 -17.01 -19.23
C LYS A 521 -3.29 -16.40 -20.33
N ARG A 522 -3.54 -17.15 -21.41
CA ARG A 522 -4.35 -16.68 -22.54
C ARG A 522 -5.76 -16.31 -22.11
N LYS A 523 -6.39 -17.11 -21.23
CA LYS A 523 -7.73 -16.79 -20.68
C LYS A 523 -7.75 -15.45 -19.92
N ASN A 524 -6.72 -15.19 -19.12
CA ASN A 524 -6.60 -13.92 -18.41
C ASN A 524 -6.37 -12.74 -19.36
N LYS A 525 -5.56 -12.92 -20.40
CA LYS A 525 -5.33 -11.90 -21.45
C LYS A 525 -6.62 -11.59 -22.20
N GLN A 526 -7.42 -12.59 -22.52
CA GLN A 526 -8.75 -12.40 -23.15
C GLN A 526 -9.68 -11.59 -22.27
N ARG A 527 -9.73 -11.88 -20.95
CA ARG A 527 -10.55 -11.10 -19.98
C ARG A 527 -10.11 -9.64 -19.95
N LEU A 528 -8.81 -9.39 -19.84
CA LEU A 528 -8.28 -8.01 -19.85
C LEU A 528 -8.51 -7.31 -21.18
N ALA A 529 -8.30 -7.99 -22.32
CA ALA A 529 -8.57 -7.43 -23.65
C ALA A 529 -10.04 -7.03 -23.82
N GLN A 530 -10.96 -7.87 -23.36
CA GLN A 530 -12.39 -7.55 -23.34
C GLN A 530 -12.72 -6.34 -22.48
N HIS A 531 -12.12 -6.27 -21.30
CA HIS A 531 -12.28 -5.11 -20.39
C HIS A 531 -11.77 -3.81 -21.04
N ILE A 532 -10.59 -3.85 -21.65
CA ILE A 532 -9.99 -2.70 -22.36
C ILE A 532 -10.90 -2.26 -23.52
N ALA A 533 -11.40 -3.20 -24.32
CA ALA A 533 -12.28 -2.88 -25.43
C ALA A 533 -13.60 -2.26 -24.97
N THR A 534 -14.22 -2.81 -23.92
CA THR A 534 -15.53 -2.37 -23.41
C THR A 534 -15.45 -0.99 -22.75
N HIS A 535 -14.41 -0.72 -21.93
CA HIS A 535 -14.34 0.48 -21.12
C HIS A 535 -13.55 1.62 -21.75
N TYR A 536 -12.57 1.31 -22.61
CA TYR A 536 -11.67 2.31 -23.18
C TYR A 536 -11.71 2.37 -24.72
N GLY A 537 -12.47 1.50 -25.37
CA GLY A 537 -12.65 1.50 -26.82
C GLY A 537 -11.41 1.08 -27.62
N VAL A 538 -10.39 0.49 -26.97
CA VAL A 538 -9.16 0.04 -27.63
C VAL A 538 -9.20 -1.48 -27.80
N VAL A 539 -9.16 -1.93 -29.04
CA VAL A 539 -9.07 -3.36 -29.35
C VAL A 539 -7.62 -3.80 -29.32
N VAL A 540 -7.30 -4.76 -28.46
CA VAL A 540 -5.97 -5.35 -28.33
C VAL A 540 -5.99 -6.85 -28.64
N ASN A 541 -4.91 -7.34 -29.25
CA ASN A 541 -4.77 -8.76 -29.54
C ASN A 541 -4.30 -9.53 -28.28
N PRO A 542 -5.08 -10.48 -27.75
CA PRO A 542 -4.66 -11.26 -26.56
C PRO A 542 -3.47 -12.20 -26.84
N ASP A 543 -3.08 -12.42 -28.09
CA ASP A 543 -1.88 -13.21 -28.43
C ASP A 543 -0.60 -12.34 -28.52
N ALA A 544 -0.72 -10.99 -28.47
CA ALA A 544 0.42 -10.08 -28.37
C ALA A 544 1.09 -10.18 -26.99
N LEU A 545 2.37 -9.81 -26.89
CA LEU A 545 3.05 -9.68 -25.60
C LEU A 545 2.40 -8.53 -24.80
N PHE A 546 1.89 -8.83 -23.59
CA PHE A 546 1.37 -7.82 -22.66
C PHE A 546 2.50 -7.35 -21.73
N ASP A 547 2.99 -6.15 -22.02
CA ASP A 547 4.05 -5.45 -21.31
C ASP A 547 3.40 -4.45 -20.34
N VAL A 548 3.59 -4.65 -19.03
CA VAL A 548 2.74 -4.03 -18.02
C VAL A 548 3.56 -3.26 -16.98
N GLN A 549 3.27 -1.96 -16.88
CA GLN A 549 3.78 -1.07 -15.84
C GLN A 549 2.63 -0.42 -15.07
N VAL A 550 2.15 -1.07 -14.02
CA VAL A 550 1.02 -0.60 -13.22
C VAL A 550 1.46 -0.35 -11.79
N LYS A 551 1.65 0.92 -11.48
CA LYS A 551 2.12 1.44 -10.19
C LYS A 551 1.92 2.95 -10.13
N ARG A 552 1.99 3.54 -8.93
CA ARG A 552 1.96 5.01 -8.76
C ARG A 552 2.89 5.67 -9.78
N ILE A 553 2.44 6.73 -10.44
CA ILE A 553 3.27 7.49 -11.37
C ILE A 553 4.22 8.38 -10.59
N HIS A 554 5.51 8.14 -10.78
CA HIS A 554 6.58 8.89 -10.14
C HIS A 554 7.86 8.82 -10.97
N GLU A 555 8.65 9.89 -11.00
CA GLU A 555 9.86 9.93 -11.83
C GLU A 555 10.86 8.82 -11.48
N TYR A 556 11.04 8.46 -10.18
CA TYR A 556 11.96 7.40 -9.79
C TYR A 556 11.57 6.00 -10.31
N LYS A 557 10.25 5.77 -10.57
CA LYS A 557 9.74 4.51 -11.14
C LYS A 557 9.95 4.42 -12.66
N ARG A 558 10.36 5.52 -13.25
CA ARG A 558 10.81 5.68 -14.64
C ARG A 558 9.80 5.24 -15.71
N GLN A 559 8.48 5.48 -15.50
CA GLN A 559 7.50 5.30 -16.57
C GLN A 559 7.91 6.06 -17.83
N LEU A 560 8.59 7.20 -17.66
CA LEU A 560 9.11 7.98 -18.79
C LEU A 560 10.08 7.14 -19.65
N MET A 561 10.99 6.35 -19.06
CA MET A 561 11.90 5.48 -19.81
C MET A 561 11.14 4.44 -20.64
N ASN A 562 10.08 3.85 -20.10
CA ASN A 562 9.21 2.94 -20.85
C ASN A 562 8.53 3.66 -22.02
N VAL A 563 8.04 4.88 -21.85
CA VAL A 563 7.45 5.68 -22.95
C VAL A 563 8.48 5.99 -24.02
N LEU A 564 9.71 6.34 -23.66
CA LEU A 564 10.79 6.54 -24.66
C LEU A 564 11.04 5.27 -25.47
N HIS A 565 11.06 4.09 -24.85
CA HIS A 565 11.16 2.81 -25.54
C HIS A 565 9.95 2.56 -26.46
N VAL A 566 8.73 2.86 -26.01
CA VAL A 566 7.54 2.73 -26.86
C VAL A 566 7.68 3.58 -28.13
N ILE A 567 8.18 4.80 -28.01
CA ILE A 567 8.42 5.68 -29.18
C ILE A 567 9.54 5.13 -30.06
N THR A 568 10.62 4.62 -29.48
CA THR A 568 11.71 3.94 -30.22
C THR A 568 11.17 2.79 -31.04
N ARG A 569 10.37 1.92 -30.42
CA ARG A 569 9.72 0.79 -31.10
C ARG A 569 8.78 1.24 -32.20
N TYR A 570 7.99 2.29 -31.98
CA TYR A 570 7.14 2.91 -32.99
C TYR A 570 7.96 3.35 -34.22
N ASN A 571 9.06 4.05 -34.00
CA ASN A 571 9.97 4.51 -35.08
C ASN A 571 10.59 3.35 -35.83
N ARG A 572 11.05 2.32 -35.13
CA ARG A 572 11.63 1.12 -35.75
C ARG A 572 10.61 0.36 -36.61
N ILE A 573 9.35 0.24 -36.14
CA ILE A 573 8.29 -0.40 -36.93
C ILE A 573 8.00 0.41 -38.20
N LYS A 574 7.99 1.73 -38.10
CA LYS A 574 7.79 2.60 -39.30
C LYS A 574 8.94 2.50 -40.31
N ALA A 575 10.16 2.37 -39.83
CA ALA A 575 11.32 2.21 -40.69
C ALA A 575 11.37 0.83 -41.39
N ALA A 576 10.82 -0.20 -40.74
CA ALA A 576 10.83 -1.58 -41.29
C ALA A 576 9.48 -2.28 -41.02
N PRO A 577 8.38 -1.84 -41.63
CA PRO A 577 7.03 -2.33 -41.35
C PRO A 577 6.83 -3.82 -41.66
N ASP A 578 7.57 -4.37 -42.56
CA ASP A 578 7.47 -5.78 -43.00
C ASP A 578 8.39 -6.74 -42.20
N ALA A 579 9.18 -6.23 -41.26
CA ALA A 579 10.00 -7.08 -40.41
C ALA A 579 9.13 -7.95 -39.46
N ASN A 580 9.68 -9.07 -39.01
CA ASN A 580 8.98 -10.00 -38.12
C ASN A 580 8.91 -9.47 -36.71
N TRP A 581 8.04 -8.48 -36.48
CA TRP A 581 7.82 -7.89 -35.18
C TRP A 581 7.03 -8.80 -34.24
N VAL A 582 7.44 -8.88 -33.01
CA VAL A 582 6.60 -9.41 -31.92
C VAL A 582 5.49 -8.38 -31.61
N PRO A 583 4.21 -8.73 -31.84
CA PRO A 583 3.13 -7.81 -31.45
C PRO A 583 3.15 -7.52 -29.95
N ARG A 584 3.03 -6.25 -29.56
CA ARG A 584 3.13 -5.83 -28.17
C ARG A 584 2.00 -4.89 -27.79
N VAL A 585 1.51 -5.06 -26.56
CA VAL A 585 0.56 -4.14 -25.91
C VAL A 585 1.22 -3.61 -24.65
N ASN A 586 1.60 -2.33 -24.66
CA ASN A 586 2.12 -1.65 -23.48
C ASN A 586 0.95 -1.12 -22.65
N ILE A 587 0.85 -1.60 -21.40
CA ILE A 587 -0.24 -1.27 -20.49
C ILE A 587 0.31 -0.48 -19.32
N PHE A 588 -0.16 0.76 -19.18
CA PHE A 588 0.15 1.65 -18.08
C PHE A 588 -1.07 1.86 -17.20
N ALA A 589 -0.88 1.95 -15.90
CA ALA A 589 -1.88 2.41 -14.95
C ALA A 589 -1.21 2.97 -13.70
N GLY A 590 -1.89 3.89 -13.03
CA GLY A 590 -1.41 4.46 -11.77
C GLY A 590 -1.82 5.91 -11.60
N LYS A 591 -2.01 6.30 -10.35
CA LYS A 591 -2.36 7.68 -9.98
C LYS A 591 -1.08 8.50 -9.75
N ALA A 592 -1.08 9.76 -10.19
CA ALA A 592 -0.10 10.76 -9.80
C ALA A 592 -0.62 11.50 -8.56
N ALA A 593 0.25 11.90 -7.64
CA ALA A 593 -0.14 12.81 -6.55
C ALA A 593 -0.70 14.12 -7.15
N SER A 594 -1.70 14.70 -6.50
CA SER A 594 -2.46 15.84 -7.06
C SER A 594 -1.59 17.05 -7.38
N SER A 595 -0.58 17.32 -6.56
CA SER A 595 0.39 18.41 -6.73
C SER A 595 1.59 18.06 -7.62
N TYR A 596 1.74 16.81 -8.08
CA TYR A 596 2.93 16.36 -8.78
C TYR A 596 2.83 16.59 -10.29
N HIS A 597 3.18 17.81 -10.73
CA HIS A 597 3.06 18.24 -12.12
C HIS A 597 3.81 17.37 -13.12
N MET A 598 5.07 16.98 -12.83
CA MET A 598 5.86 16.15 -13.72
C MET A 598 5.21 14.78 -13.95
N ALA A 599 4.72 14.13 -12.88
CA ALA A 599 4.00 12.86 -13.00
C ALA A 599 2.73 13.00 -13.86
N LYS A 600 1.99 14.10 -13.72
CA LYS A 600 0.82 14.40 -14.57
C LYS A 600 1.21 14.64 -16.02
N GLN A 601 2.35 15.28 -16.30
CA GLN A 601 2.87 15.43 -17.65
C GLN A 601 3.28 14.09 -18.27
N ILE A 602 3.85 13.18 -17.49
CA ILE A 602 4.17 11.82 -17.94
C ILE A 602 2.88 11.07 -18.32
N ILE A 603 1.82 11.13 -17.49
CA ILE A 603 0.51 10.54 -17.84
C ILE A 603 0.01 11.11 -19.18
N ARG A 604 0.09 12.44 -19.35
CA ARG A 604 -0.34 13.08 -20.59
C ARG A 604 0.47 12.61 -21.80
N LEU A 605 1.79 12.50 -21.66
CA LEU A 605 2.66 12.00 -22.72
C LEU A 605 2.31 10.55 -23.11
N ILE A 606 2.06 9.67 -22.14
CA ILE A 606 1.61 8.30 -22.38
C ILE A 606 0.33 8.30 -23.24
N ASN A 607 -0.64 9.13 -22.89
CA ASN A 607 -1.92 9.20 -23.60
C ASN A 607 -1.79 9.81 -25.00
N ASP A 608 -0.96 10.86 -25.18
CA ASP A 608 -0.72 11.48 -26.47
C ASP A 608 0.03 10.51 -27.42
N VAL A 609 1.03 9.76 -26.88
CA VAL A 609 1.71 8.68 -27.62
C VAL A 609 0.73 7.56 -27.99
N ALA A 610 -0.12 7.14 -27.05
CA ALA A 610 -1.15 6.13 -27.29
C ALA A 610 -2.10 6.54 -28.40
N GLN A 611 -2.55 7.79 -28.40
CA GLN A 611 -3.44 8.32 -29.45
C GLN A 611 -2.79 8.24 -30.82
N LEU A 612 -1.54 8.63 -30.96
CA LEU A 612 -0.83 8.58 -32.23
C LEU A 612 -0.56 7.14 -32.68
N VAL A 613 0.05 6.32 -31.81
CA VAL A 613 0.46 4.95 -32.13
C VAL A 613 -0.74 4.06 -32.47
N ASN A 614 -1.81 4.14 -31.67
CA ASN A 614 -2.99 3.28 -31.84
C ASN A 614 -3.78 3.58 -33.12
N ASN A 615 -3.66 4.78 -33.68
CA ASN A 615 -4.38 5.25 -34.88
C ASN A 615 -3.51 5.28 -36.12
N ASP A 616 -2.20 4.99 -36.05
CA ASP A 616 -1.32 4.93 -37.22
C ASP A 616 -1.53 3.60 -37.97
N PRO A 617 -2.07 3.64 -39.20
CA PRO A 617 -2.33 2.42 -40.00
C PRO A 617 -1.06 1.65 -40.35
N GLN A 618 0.12 2.29 -40.43
CA GLN A 618 1.39 1.63 -40.71
C GLN A 618 1.84 0.70 -39.60
N ILE A 619 1.38 0.94 -38.39
CA ILE A 619 1.67 0.09 -37.21
C ILE A 619 0.93 -1.24 -37.32
N GLY A 620 -0.28 -1.27 -37.90
CA GLY A 620 -1.00 -2.49 -38.23
C GLY A 620 -1.22 -3.47 -37.06
N GLY A 621 -1.40 -2.98 -35.87
CA GLY A 621 -1.60 -3.81 -34.67
C GLY A 621 -0.33 -4.39 -34.03
N LYS A 622 0.86 -4.10 -34.58
CA LYS A 622 2.16 -4.56 -34.04
C LYS A 622 2.52 -3.93 -32.72
N LEU A 623 1.94 -2.76 -32.45
CA LEU A 623 2.12 -2.02 -31.21
C LEU A 623 0.79 -1.35 -30.81
N LYS A 624 0.38 -1.53 -29.56
CA LYS A 624 -0.72 -0.82 -28.92
C LYS A 624 -0.27 -0.28 -27.58
N VAL A 625 -0.79 0.88 -27.20
CA VAL A 625 -0.51 1.55 -25.92
C VAL A 625 -1.84 1.83 -25.23
N VAL A 626 -1.95 1.42 -23.98
CA VAL A 626 -3.18 1.61 -23.19
C VAL A 626 -2.82 2.20 -21.84
N PHE A 627 -3.45 3.29 -21.46
CA PHE A 627 -3.46 3.79 -20.08
C PHE A 627 -4.79 3.42 -19.44
N ILE A 628 -4.76 2.62 -18.37
CA ILE A 628 -5.95 2.22 -17.62
C ILE A 628 -6.11 3.17 -16.44
N PRO A 629 -7.16 4.04 -16.44
CA PRO A 629 -7.39 4.98 -15.34
C PRO A 629 -7.84 4.29 -14.06
N ASP A 630 -7.73 5.01 -12.96
CA ASP A 630 -8.24 4.67 -11.64
C ASP A 630 -7.77 3.32 -11.10
N TYR A 631 -6.48 3.04 -11.26
CA TYR A 631 -5.85 1.81 -10.80
C TYR A 631 -6.20 1.51 -9.33
N SER A 632 -6.80 0.34 -9.09
CA SER A 632 -7.34 -0.12 -7.83
C SER A 632 -6.95 -1.58 -7.58
N VAL A 633 -7.34 -2.14 -6.42
CA VAL A 633 -7.10 -3.57 -6.12
C VAL A 633 -7.84 -4.47 -7.10
N SER A 634 -9.09 -4.13 -7.44
CA SER A 634 -9.91 -4.90 -8.41
C SER A 634 -9.27 -4.90 -9.81
N LEU A 635 -8.83 -3.74 -10.29
CA LEU A 635 -8.11 -3.65 -11.57
C LEU A 635 -6.78 -4.40 -11.53
N ALA A 636 -6.06 -4.33 -10.42
CA ALA A 636 -4.82 -5.09 -10.24
C ALA A 636 -5.05 -6.60 -10.36
N GLN A 637 -6.13 -7.13 -9.76
CA GLN A 637 -6.51 -8.55 -9.87
C GLN A 637 -6.87 -8.98 -11.30
N LEU A 638 -7.30 -8.05 -12.14
CA LEU A 638 -7.56 -8.30 -13.56
C LEU A 638 -6.29 -8.20 -14.40
N ILE A 639 -5.46 -7.19 -14.16
CA ILE A 639 -4.26 -6.87 -14.98
C ILE A 639 -3.11 -7.83 -14.70
N ILE A 640 -2.80 -8.09 -13.44
CA ILE A 640 -1.59 -8.86 -13.04
C ILE A 640 -1.58 -10.27 -13.63
N PRO A 641 -2.67 -11.06 -13.58
CA PRO A 641 -2.68 -12.41 -14.19
C PRO A 641 -2.51 -12.41 -15.71
N ALA A 642 -2.87 -11.32 -16.38
CA ALA A 642 -2.78 -11.18 -17.84
C ALA A 642 -1.41 -10.75 -18.34
N ALA A 643 -0.53 -10.26 -17.47
CA ALA A 643 0.79 -9.77 -17.88
C ALA A 643 1.73 -10.90 -18.32
N ASP A 644 2.44 -10.68 -19.41
CA ASP A 644 3.57 -11.50 -19.83
C ASP A 644 4.89 -10.94 -19.30
N LEU A 645 5.07 -9.61 -19.35
CA LEU A 645 6.23 -8.88 -18.89
C LEU A 645 5.84 -7.86 -17.79
N SER A 646 6.62 -7.83 -16.74
CA SER A 646 6.44 -6.95 -15.57
C SER A 646 7.56 -5.92 -15.52
N GLU A 647 7.22 -4.64 -15.64
CA GLU A 647 8.17 -3.51 -15.63
C GLU A 647 8.51 -3.08 -14.20
N GLN A 648 9.73 -3.39 -13.76
CA GLN A 648 10.28 -3.08 -12.43
C GLN A 648 11.58 -2.27 -12.56
N ILE A 649 11.47 -1.13 -13.25
CA ILE A 649 12.55 -0.36 -13.84
C ILE A 649 12.92 0.90 -13.06
N SER A 650 12.70 0.95 -11.76
CA SER A 650 13.13 2.07 -10.90
C SER A 650 14.63 2.30 -10.99
N LEU A 651 15.09 3.53 -10.70
CA LEU A 651 16.52 3.79 -10.56
C LEU A 651 17.06 2.99 -9.38
N ALA A 652 18.14 2.24 -9.59
CA ALA A 652 18.72 1.42 -8.54
C ALA A 652 19.07 2.22 -7.29
N GLY A 653 18.61 1.73 -6.13
CA GLY A 653 18.74 2.40 -4.83
C GLY A 653 17.56 3.31 -4.46
N THR A 654 16.45 3.33 -5.22
CA THR A 654 15.30 4.20 -4.95
C THR A 654 14.04 3.44 -4.52
N GLU A 655 13.75 2.27 -5.08
CA GLU A 655 12.60 1.45 -4.67
C GLU A 655 13.00 0.58 -3.47
N ALA A 656 12.46 0.84 -2.30
CA ALA A 656 12.84 0.13 -1.08
C ALA A 656 12.61 -1.40 -1.18
N SER A 657 11.52 -1.83 -1.78
CA SER A 657 11.21 -3.24 -2.00
C SER A 657 10.51 -3.45 -3.34
N GLY A 658 9.38 -2.77 -3.55
CA GLY A 658 8.36 -3.23 -4.48
C GLY A 658 7.61 -4.45 -3.93
N THR A 659 6.34 -4.55 -4.29
CA THR A 659 5.50 -5.74 -4.05
C THR A 659 4.74 -6.16 -5.30
N SER A 660 4.64 -5.28 -6.29
CA SER A 660 4.06 -5.65 -7.59
C SER A 660 4.91 -6.69 -8.30
N ASN A 661 6.25 -6.60 -8.23
CA ASN A 661 7.18 -7.60 -8.74
C ASN A 661 6.83 -9.02 -8.25
N MET A 662 6.57 -9.19 -6.95
CA MET A 662 6.20 -10.46 -6.33
C MET A 662 4.85 -10.98 -6.86
N LYS A 663 3.86 -10.09 -6.99
CA LYS A 663 2.53 -10.43 -7.51
C LYS A 663 2.60 -10.90 -8.97
N PHE A 664 3.35 -10.18 -9.80
CA PHE A 664 3.57 -10.53 -11.20
C PHE A 664 4.32 -11.86 -11.34
N GLY A 665 5.39 -12.05 -10.57
CA GLY A 665 6.19 -13.28 -10.59
C GLY A 665 5.36 -14.51 -10.24
N MET A 666 4.55 -14.46 -9.16
CA MET A 666 3.70 -15.61 -8.80
C MET A 666 2.54 -15.84 -9.78
N ASN A 667 2.18 -14.85 -10.61
CA ASN A 667 1.23 -15.00 -11.71
C ASN A 667 1.89 -15.34 -13.06
N GLY A 668 3.20 -15.61 -13.04
CA GLY A 668 3.94 -16.09 -14.20
C GLY A 668 4.30 -15.02 -15.22
N ALA A 669 4.34 -13.74 -14.83
CA ALA A 669 4.97 -12.73 -15.65
C ALA A 669 6.49 -12.75 -15.44
N LEU A 670 7.27 -12.64 -16.51
CA LEU A 670 8.71 -12.43 -16.41
C LEU A 670 8.97 -10.96 -16.06
N THR A 671 9.98 -10.73 -15.22
CA THR A 671 10.34 -9.37 -14.81
C THR A 671 11.44 -8.82 -15.69
N ILE A 672 11.24 -7.60 -16.23
CA ILE A 672 12.33 -6.74 -16.68
C ILE A 672 12.55 -5.66 -15.61
N GLY A 673 13.78 -5.51 -15.12
CA GLY A 673 14.04 -4.62 -14.01
C GLY A 673 15.50 -4.30 -13.79
N THR A 674 15.71 -3.42 -12.85
CA THR A 674 17.03 -3.04 -12.34
C THR A 674 17.37 -3.82 -11.08
N LEU A 675 18.63 -3.82 -10.66
CA LEU A 675 19.08 -4.37 -9.39
C LEU A 675 18.71 -3.39 -8.26
N ASP A 676 17.41 -3.33 -7.97
CA ASP A 676 16.80 -2.45 -6.99
C ASP A 676 15.76 -3.19 -6.14
N GLY A 677 15.60 -2.78 -4.88
CA GLY A 677 14.63 -3.34 -3.95
C GLY A 677 14.67 -4.87 -3.91
N ALA A 678 13.49 -5.49 -3.93
CA ALA A 678 13.34 -6.95 -3.88
C ALA A 678 13.65 -7.64 -5.23
N ASN A 679 13.92 -6.92 -6.31
CA ASN A 679 14.33 -7.53 -7.59
C ASN A 679 15.61 -8.34 -7.44
N ILE A 680 16.52 -7.93 -6.54
CA ILE A 680 17.78 -8.63 -6.27
C ILE A 680 17.48 -10.01 -5.69
N GLU A 681 16.67 -10.06 -4.63
CA GLU A 681 16.27 -11.32 -4.00
C GLU A 681 15.43 -12.17 -4.96
N MET A 682 14.55 -11.56 -5.77
CA MET A 682 13.84 -12.29 -6.81
C MET A 682 14.80 -12.97 -7.79
N ARG A 683 15.82 -12.26 -8.28
CA ARG A 683 16.85 -12.82 -9.16
C ARG A 683 17.56 -14.02 -8.51
N GLU A 684 17.86 -13.93 -7.22
CA GLU A 684 18.49 -15.03 -6.47
C GLU A 684 17.60 -16.27 -6.41
N TYR A 685 16.28 -16.08 -6.19
CA TYR A 685 15.34 -17.20 -6.08
C TYR A 685 14.93 -17.80 -7.41
N VAL A 686 14.61 -16.97 -8.41
CA VAL A 686 14.17 -17.47 -9.73
C VAL A 686 15.32 -17.95 -10.62
N GLY A 687 16.55 -17.50 -10.34
CA GLY A 687 17.74 -17.73 -11.16
C GLY A 687 17.94 -16.63 -12.21
N GLU A 688 19.19 -16.31 -12.49
CA GLU A 688 19.61 -15.21 -13.39
C GLU A 688 19.03 -15.33 -14.81
N ASP A 689 18.88 -16.55 -15.30
CA ASP A 689 18.34 -16.82 -16.65
C ASP A 689 16.82 -16.61 -16.77
N ASN A 690 16.12 -16.43 -15.65
CA ASN A 690 14.66 -16.35 -15.61
C ASN A 690 14.13 -14.93 -15.30
N ILE A 691 15.00 -13.93 -15.37
CA ILE A 691 14.70 -12.52 -15.15
C ILE A 691 15.56 -11.67 -16.08
N PHE A 692 15.03 -10.57 -16.59
CA PHE A 692 15.74 -9.62 -17.43
C PHE A 692 16.26 -8.47 -16.58
N ILE A 693 17.57 -8.34 -16.44
CA ILE A 693 18.22 -7.29 -15.67
C ILE A 693 18.99 -6.35 -16.58
N PHE A 694 18.84 -5.07 -16.35
CA PHE A 694 19.55 -4.00 -17.07
C PHE A 694 19.92 -2.84 -16.15
N GLY A 695 20.71 -1.90 -16.68
CA GLY A 695 20.99 -0.62 -16.05
C GLY A 695 22.07 -0.66 -14.97
N ASN A 696 22.33 0.51 -14.43
CA ASN A 696 23.34 0.73 -13.40
C ASN A 696 22.90 0.17 -12.03
N THR A 697 23.86 -0.36 -11.28
CA THR A 697 23.67 -0.72 -9.86
C THR A 697 23.61 0.53 -8.97
N ALA A 698 23.12 0.41 -7.73
CA ALA A 698 23.04 1.52 -6.79
C ALA A 698 24.41 2.23 -6.60
N ASN A 699 25.51 1.47 -6.52
CA ASN A 699 26.85 2.02 -6.41
C ASN A 699 27.28 2.79 -7.67
N GLN A 700 26.94 2.28 -8.86
CA GLN A 700 27.23 2.97 -10.12
C GLN A 700 26.42 4.26 -10.27
N VAL A 701 25.15 4.25 -9.83
CA VAL A 701 24.31 5.45 -9.77
C VAL A 701 24.95 6.54 -8.93
N GLU A 702 25.43 6.22 -7.74
CA GLU A 702 26.11 7.17 -6.86
C GLU A 702 27.46 7.62 -7.42
N THR A 703 28.20 6.72 -8.05
CA THR A 703 29.46 7.05 -8.72
C THR A 703 29.24 8.05 -9.86
N LEU A 704 28.24 7.83 -10.71
CA LEU A 704 27.91 8.77 -11.79
C LEU A 704 27.52 10.15 -11.24
N ARG A 705 26.74 10.20 -10.14
CA ARG A 705 26.39 11.47 -9.50
C ARG A 705 27.63 12.22 -8.97
N ARG A 706 28.53 11.50 -8.33
CA ARG A 706 29.74 12.07 -7.74
C ARG A 706 30.75 12.54 -8.78
N ASP A 707 30.96 11.75 -9.84
CA ASP A 707 32.03 11.97 -10.82
C ASP A 707 31.61 12.92 -11.95
N GLY A 708 30.35 13.33 -11.98
CA GLY A 708 29.81 14.30 -12.95
C GLY A 708 29.14 13.64 -14.15
N TYR A 709 27.86 13.29 -14.03
CA TYR A 709 27.04 12.75 -15.09
C TYR A 709 26.57 13.85 -16.06
N ASP A 710 26.83 13.68 -17.37
CA ASP A 710 26.35 14.59 -18.43
C ASP A 710 25.34 13.89 -19.36
N PRO A 711 24.04 14.13 -19.19
CA PRO A 711 23.00 13.53 -20.03
C PRO A 711 23.03 14.02 -21.48
N ARG A 712 23.54 15.24 -21.77
CA ARG A 712 23.63 15.77 -23.14
C ARG A 712 24.54 14.93 -24.00
N HIS A 713 25.63 14.44 -23.46
CA HIS A 713 26.55 13.57 -24.20
C HIS A 713 25.90 12.28 -24.65
N ILE A 714 25.01 11.69 -23.83
CA ILE A 714 24.24 10.50 -24.19
C ILE A 714 23.22 10.84 -25.28
N PHE A 715 22.49 11.93 -25.09
CA PHE A 715 21.51 12.44 -26.05
C PHE A 715 22.12 12.67 -27.45
N GLU A 716 23.34 13.22 -27.52
CA GLU A 716 24.03 13.50 -28.78
C GLU A 716 24.58 12.24 -29.46
N LYS A 717 24.96 11.21 -28.71
CA LYS A 717 25.58 10.00 -29.25
C LYS A 717 24.60 8.90 -29.64
N ASP A 718 23.47 8.82 -28.99
CA ASP A 718 22.47 7.78 -29.27
C ASP A 718 21.46 8.29 -30.28
N GLU A 719 21.54 7.82 -31.51
CA GLU A 719 20.73 8.30 -32.62
C GLU A 719 19.23 8.05 -32.39
N GLU A 720 18.84 6.90 -31.84
CA GLU A 720 17.43 6.58 -31.58
C GLU A 720 16.88 7.47 -30.44
N LEU A 721 17.63 7.64 -29.37
CA LEU A 721 17.27 8.53 -28.27
C LEU A 721 17.15 9.98 -28.75
N HIS A 722 18.13 10.43 -29.56
CA HIS A 722 18.10 11.77 -30.19
C HIS A 722 16.82 11.95 -31.01
N GLN A 723 16.46 10.99 -31.86
CA GLN A 723 15.23 11.03 -32.62
C GLN A 723 13.99 11.13 -31.75
N VAL A 724 13.89 10.28 -30.73
CA VAL A 724 12.75 10.23 -29.79
C VAL A 724 12.57 11.57 -29.06
N LEU A 725 13.63 12.11 -28.46
CA LEU A 725 13.55 13.36 -27.70
C LEU A 725 13.29 14.56 -28.63
N THR A 726 13.83 14.54 -29.85
CA THR A 726 13.53 15.53 -30.88
C THR A 726 12.06 15.51 -31.30
N GLN A 727 11.47 14.31 -31.48
CA GLN A 727 10.04 14.18 -31.81
C GLN A 727 9.13 14.73 -30.70
N ILE A 728 9.48 14.46 -29.43
CA ILE A 728 8.75 15.02 -28.28
C ILE A 728 8.89 16.55 -28.29
N GLY A 729 10.09 17.08 -28.52
CA GLY A 729 10.39 18.51 -28.46
C GLY A 729 9.79 19.31 -29.62
N THR A 730 9.68 18.72 -30.79
CA THR A 730 9.07 19.34 -31.97
C THR A 730 7.56 19.20 -32.06
N GLY A 731 6.94 18.50 -31.09
CA GLY A 731 5.50 18.39 -30.97
C GLY A 731 4.86 17.31 -31.83
N VAL A 732 5.59 16.27 -32.26
CA VAL A 732 5.02 15.14 -33.02
C VAL A 732 3.84 14.52 -32.28
N PHE A 733 3.93 14.41 -30.94
CA PHE A 733 2.87 13.88 -30.09
C PHE A 733 1.90 14.94 -29.56
N SER A 734 2.18 16.21 -29.82
CA SER A 734 1.36 17.35 -29.41
C SER A 734 1.34 18.46 -30.48
N PRO A 735 0.84 18.21 -31.68
CA PRO A 735 0.98 19.12 -32.82
C PRO A 735 0.29 20.47 -32.61
N GLN A 736 -0.74 20.53 -31.78
CA GLN A 736 -1.43 21.77 -31.45
C GLN A 736 -0.69 22.62 -30.40
N GLU A 737 0.27 22.02 -29.66
CA GLU A 737 1.06 22.68 -28.61
C GLU A 737 2.48 22.07 -28.60
N PRO A 738 3.36 22.42 -29.58
CA PRO A 738 4.68 21.77 -29.70
C PRO A 738 5.56 21.85 -28.45
N GLY A 739 5.44 22.93 -27.67
CA GLY A 739 6.19 23.12 -26.41
C GLY A 739 5.65 22.40 -25.16
N ARG A 740 4.59 21.61 -25.29
CA ARG A 740 3.87 20.97 -24.16
C ARG A 740 4.80 20.21 -23.23
N TYR A 741 5.76 19.49 -23.75
CA TYR A 741 6.65 18.61 -22.99
C TYR A 741 8.03 19.21 -22.72
N ARG A 742 8.18 20.54 -22.87
CA ARG A 742 9.46 21.21 -22.60
C ARG A 742 10.00 20.89 -21.21
N GLY A 743 9.15 20.91 -20.17
CA GLY A 743 9.57 20.60 -18.80
C GLY A 743 10.09 19.16 -18.66
N VAL A 744 9.51 18.19 -19.38
CA VAL A 744 10.01 16.80 -19.40
C VAL A 744 11.39 16.74 -20.05
N LEU A 745 11.59 17.41 -21.21
CA LEU A 745 12.88 17.46 -21.88
C LEU A 745 13.93 18.20 -21.06
N ASP A 746 13.55 19.32 -20.43
CA ASP A 746 14.45 20.08 -19.56
C ASP A 746 14.93 19.22 -18.38
N SER A 747 14.07 18.41 -17.79
CA SER A 747 14.44 17.50 -16.69
C SER A 747 15.48 16.47 -17.12
N LEU A 748 15.40 15.98 -18.36
CA LEU A 748 16.30 14.98 -18.91
C LEU A 748 17.63 15.57 -19.41
N ILE A 749 17.60 16.76 -20.04
CA ILE A 749 18.74 17.33 -20.77
C ILE A 749 19.40 18.47 -20.00
N ASN A 750 18.58 19.40 -19.48
CA ASN A 750 19.06 20.66 -18.93
C ASN A 750 19.24 20.65 -17.42
N PHE A 751 18.45 19.85 -16.69
CA PHE A 751 18.47 19.77 -15.24
C PHE A 751 19.16 18.49 -14.72
N GLY A 752 19.93 17.82 -15.57
CA GLY A 752 20.89 16.80 -15.16
C GLY A 752 20.32 15.38 -15.01
N ASP A 753 19.09 15.11 -15.51
CA ASP A 753 18.51 13.75 -15.49
C ASP A 753 18.67 13.05 -14.14
N TYR A 754 18.11 13.65 -13.10
CA TYR A 754 18.31 13.21 -11.70
C TYR A 754 18.07 11.71 -11.50
N TYR A 755 17.10 11.14 -12.22
CA TYR A 755 16.78 9.70 -12.16
C TYR A 755 17.49 8.87 -13.23
N GLN A 756 18.52 9.41 -13.87
CA GLN A 756 19.42 8.72 -14.81
C GLN A 756 18.68 7.89 -15.87
N VAL A 757 17.59 8.44 -16.41
CA VAL A 757 16.78 7.81 -17.44
C VAL A 757 17.60 7.58 -18.71
N LEU A 758 18.40 8.60 -19.13
CA LEU A 758 19.22 8.53 -20.33
C LEU A 758 20.42 7.60 -20.15
N ALA A 759 21.00 7.53 -18.94
CA ALA A 759 22.14 6.65 -18.65
C ALA A 759 21.78 5.16 -18.83
N ASP A 760 20.57 4.77 -18.46
CA ASP A 760 20.12 3.38 -18.55
C ASP A 760 19.33 3.07 -19.84
N TYR A 761 19.02 4.09 -20.66
CA TYR A 761 18.14 3.96 -21.81
C TYR A 761 18.62 2.88 -22.82
N ARG A 762 19.88 2.90 -23.23
CA ARG A 762 20.39 1.92 -24.22
C ARG A 762 20.34 0.49 -23.67
N SER A 763 20.80 0.32 -22.43
CA SER A 763 20.74 -0.98 -21.75
C SER A 763 19.31 -1.52 -21.64
N TYR A 764 18.35 -0.62 -21.39
CA TYR A 764 16.93 -0.97 -21.33
C TYR A 764 16.38 -1.39 -22.71
N VAL A 765 16.68 -0.64 -23.76
CA VAL A 765 16.25 -0.96 -25.14
C VAL A 765 16.81 -2.31 -25.59
N ASP A 766 18.11 -2.56 -25.36
CA ASP A 766 18.76 -3.83 -25.70
C ASP A 766 18.15 -5.00 -24.91
N CYS A 767 17.81 -4.77 -23.64
CA CYS A 767 17.13 -5.76 -22.81
C CYS A 767 15.72 -6.07 -23.32
N GLN A 768 15.00 -5.08 -23.81
CA GLN A 768 13.68 -5.24 -24.45
C GLN A 768 13.76 -6.02 -25.78
N ASP A 769 14.85 -5.88 -26.52
CA ASP A 769 15.09 -6.68 -27.71
C ASP A 769 15.29 -8.17 -27.35
N ALA A 770 16.00 -8.45 -26.25
CA ALA A 770 16.14 -9.82 -25.73
C ALA A 770 14.79 -10.41 -25.26
N VAL A 771 13.89 -9.60 -24.72
CA VAL A 771 12.51 -10.01 -24.40
C VAL A 771 11.77 -10.44 -25.64
N ASP A 772 11.83 -9.67 -26.73
CA ASP A 772 11.19 -10.03 -28.00
C ASP A 772 11.75 -11.35 -28.57
N GLU A 773 13.06 -11.54 -28.48
CA GLU A 773 13.71 -12.77 -28.98
C GLU A 773 13.22 -13.99 -28.20
N LEU A 774 13.16 -13.92 -26.88
CA LEU A 774 12.65 -15.02 -26.08
C LEU A 774 11.16 -15.29 -26.34
N TYR A 775 10.34 -14.24 -26.51
CA TYR A 775 8.89 -14.39 -26.73
C TYR A 775 8.54 -15.10 -28.03
N ARG A 776 9.44 -15.09 -29.04
CA ARG A 776 9.31 -15.89 -30.29
C ARG A 776 9.35 -17.40 -30.04
N ASN A 777 9.83 -17.83 -28.86
CA ASN A 777 9.84 -19.23 -28.44
C ASN A 777 8.85 -19.47 -27.31
N PRO A 778 7.56 -19.76 -27.58
CA PRO A 778 6.52 -19.88 -26.55
C PRO A 778 6.81 -20.97 -25.52
N ARG A 779 7.50 -22.07 -25.92
CA ARG A 779 7.84 -23.13 -24.99
C ARG A 779 8.87 -22.65 -23.97
N GLU A 780 9.93 -22.01 -24.41
CA GLU A 780 10.98 -21.49 -23.54
C GLU A 780 10.43 -20.38 -22.63
N TRP A 781 9.59 -19.50 -23.18
CA TRP A 781 8.89 -18.48 -22.40
C TRP A 781 8.08 -19.11 -21.25
N THR A 782 7.27 -20.15 -21.57
CA THR A 782 6.45 -20.83 -20.55
C THR A 782 7.30 -21.58 -19.53
N THR A 783 8.42 -22.18 -19.94
CA THR A 783 9.39 -22.78 -19.02
C THR A 783 9.91 -21.77 -18.01
N LYS A 784 10.34 -20.58 -18.46
CA LYS A 784 10.78 -19.50 -17.55
C LYS A 784 9.64 -18.97 -16.67
N THR A 785 8.42 -18.89 -17.21
CA THR A 785 7.20 -18.59 -16.45
C THR A 785 7.02 -19.56 -15.28
N LEU A 786 7.13 -20.86 -15.53
CA LEU A 786 7.02 -21.91 -14.50
C LEU A 786 8.14 -21.81 -13.46
N HIS A 787 9.38 -21.52 -13.87
CA HIS A 787 10.48 -21.25 -12.95
C HIS A 787 10.18 -20.05 -12.03
N ASN A 788 9.61 -18.98 -12.57
CA ASN A 788 9.21 -17.83 -11.75
C ASN A 788 8.15 -18.24 -10.73
N ILE A 789 7.04 -18.85 -11.14
CA ILE A 789 5.97 -19.28 -10.23
C ILE A 789 6.52 -20.19 -9.12
N ALA A 790 7.29 -21.22 -9.48
CA ALA A 790 7.83 -22.21 -8.56
C ALA A 790 8.75 -21.61 -7.48
N ASN A 791 9.38 -20.49 -7.76
CA ASN A 791 10.35 -19.86 -6.86
C ASN A 791 9.81 -18.65 -6.09
N MET A 792 8.50 -18.29 -6.24
CA MET A 792 7.89 -17.18 -5.49
C MET A 792 7.50 -17.51 -4.04
N GLY A 793 7.73 -18.72 -3.57
CA GLY A 793 7.35 -19.15 -2.23
C GLY A 793 7.88 -18.27 -1.10
N TYR A 794 9.12 -17.79 -1.22
CA TYR A 794 9.75 -16.89 -0.24
C TYR A 794 8.99 -15.55 -0.06
N PHE A 795 8.36 -15.05 -1.11
CA PHE A 795 7.70 -13.73 -1.13
C PHE A 795 6.27 -13.76 -0.56
N SER A 796 6.03 -14.63 0.42
CA SER A 796 4.79 -14.74 1.18
C SER A 796 4.75 -13.75 2.34
N THR A 797 3.63 -13.01 2.50
CA THR A 797 3.41 -12.23 3.73
C THR A 797 3.28 -13.10 4.97
N ASP A 798 2.89 -14.36 4.85
CA ASP A 798 2.85 -15.28 6.00
C ASP A 798 4.26 -15.48 6.57
N ARG A 799 5.28 -15.68 5.72
CA ARG A 799 6.69 -15.70 6.12
C ARG A 799 7.10 -14.34 6.71
N THR A 800 6.80 -13.23 6.02
CA THR A 800 7.13 -11.88 6.49
C THR A 800 6.57 -11.63 7.89
N VAL A 801 5.27 -11.86 8.09
CA VAL A 801 4.59 -11.63 9.37
C VAL A 801 5.11 -12.55 10.48
N GLN A 802 5.47 -13.80 10.15
CA GLN A 802 6.08 -14.70 11.13
C GLN A 802 7.45 -14.16 11.58
N GLU A 803 8.28 -13.64 10.67
CA GLU A 803 9.55 -13.00 11.03
C GLU A 803 9.35 -11.74 11.90
N TYR A 804 8.33 -10.92 11.62
CA TYR A 804 7.97 -9.80 12.51
C TYR A 804 7.52 -10.29 13.88
N ALA A 805 6.71 -11.36 13.94
CA ALA A 805 6.24 -11.92 15.21
C ALA A 805 7.40 -12.42 16.08
N ASP A 806 8.37 -13.10 15.47
CA ASP A 806 9.50 -13.72 16.17
C ASP A 806 10.57 -12.68 16.58
N HIS A 807 10.92 -11.74 15.68
CA HIS A 807 12.09 -10.88 15.86
C HIS A 807 11.78 -9.47 16.34
N ILE A 808 10.54 -8.98 16.10
CA ILE A 808 10.15 -7.61 16.41
C ILE A 808 9.07 -7.59 17.50
N TRP A 809 7.89 -8.19 17.23
CA TRP A 809 6.73 -8.06 18.12
C TRP A 809 6.75 -9.00 19.31
N ARG A 810 7.40 -10.15 19.19
CA ARG A 810 7.47 -11.20 20.20
C ARG A 810 6.07 -11.65 20.64
N ILE A 811 5.21 -11.94 19.66
CA ILE A 811 3.85 -12.43 19.85
C ILE A 811 3.77 -13.91 19.49
N ALA A 812 2.88 -14.65 20.15
CA ALA A 812 2.67 -16.07 19.92
C ALA A 812 1.26 -16.34 19.41
N LYS A 813 1.08 -17.49 18.73
CA LYS A 813 -0.23 -17.93 18.26
C LYS A 813 -1.20 -18.15 19.41
N ILE A 814 -2.45 -17.75 19.20
CA ILE A 814 -3.56 -18.07 20.11
C ILE A 814 -4.27 -19.34 19.64
N ARG A 815 -4.94 -20.02 20.58
CA ARG A 815 -5.82 -21.15 20.31
C ARG A 815 -7.27 -20.67 20.44
N VAL A 816 -8.00 -20.69 19.33
CA VAL A 816 -9.41 -20.26 19.25
C VAL A 816 -10.34 -21.47 19.40
#